data_dee73d1dde64e706af50f2ba0201d582
#
_entry.id   dee73d1dde64e706af50f2ba0201d582
#
_cell.length_a   1.000
_cell.length_b   1.000
_cell.length_c   1.000
_cell.angle_alpha   90.00
_cell.angle_beta   90.00
_cell.angle_gamma   90.00
#
_symmetry.space_group_name_H-M   'P 1'
#
loop_
_entity.id
_entity.type
_entity.pdbx_description
1 polymer ?
#
loop_
_entity_poly.entity_id
_entity_poly.type
_entity_poly.pdbx_seq_one_letter_code
_entity_poly.pdbx_strand_id
1 'polypeptide(L)'
;MTIQDVLNNTKNFKFWSFILAIIFCFIYSKADAQVKYFEYSNLPDLPPNIGQNFQPGLAGSYTGVDDDVLIVAGGANFPDKLPWEGGVKTYYDEIFILKKKANDAYQWEIASTKIPFAAGYGGAISTNNGLLCFGGNTSGSNISYSWFIDYIPETGKVEIRQGPDLPQPLTNFAVAKVDNAIYVAGGISDFGGASTNSFYKLSLVGDSSKDWKWEMLSSWDGVTRAFSVGVGQSNGLENCFYLFSGSNINANGEWNALFDAHVFNPTTNKWQVISSEKDQEFKVMAGTAFPLGASSIIFISGSDGNLAMKEEGIKKRIEQLESQLMKGEDIGEMLELAKMELTHHLNNHPGFGNEIYGYNTITKEFYKVGEMPQTGQVTTTAVDWGGDFVVPTGEVRPGVRTPGVLKIRINKDAKHLGIIDMLVIGLYFLILSWMGYFFSKRQKSTEDYFKGGGRIPWWAAGLSIFGTALSAITFMAVPSKTFATDWSYFMHNMTIFLVAPVIVFWFIPFFRKLNVTTAYEYLESRFNLTIRLLGSLSFILFQIGRMGVVMFLPSIALNVVTGIDIFVCISLTGVVSMIYTIYGGIEAVIWTDVVQVIVLLGGAIFSLVLLISSIEGGIFGIFEIARVNDKFNIIDLEL
;
A
#
# COMPACT_ATOMS: atom_id res chain seq x y z
N MET A 1 -54.44 19.16 1.70
CA MET A 1 -53.29 19.73 1.00
C MET A 1 -53.09 18.89 -0.25
N THR A 2 -53.57 19.37 -1.39
CA THR A 2 -53.52 18.63 -2.67
C THR A 2 -52.13 18.81 -3.30
N ILE A 3 -51.74 17.83 -4.12
CA ILE A 3 -50.47 17.84 -4.87
C ILE A 3 -50.27 19.17 -5.65
N GLN A 4 -51.35 19.88 -5.98
CA GLN A 4 -51.37 21.17 -6.67
C GLN A 4 -50.85 22.34 -5.81
N ASP A 5 -50.99 22.27 -4.50
CA ASP A 5 -50.45 23.28 -3.55
C ASP A 5 -48.94 23.19 -3.38
N VAL A 6 -48.35 22.00 -3.63
CA VAL A 6 -46.91 21.77 -3.57
C VAL A 6 -46.21 22.26 -4.87
N LEU A 7 -46.89 22.24 -6.00
CA LEU A 7 -46.36 22.65 -7.30
C LEU A 7 -46.41 24.18 -7.54
N ASN A 8 -47.26 24.92 -6.86
CA ASN A 8 -47.41 26.35 -7.02
C ASN A 8 -46.42 27.22 -6.23
N ASN A 9 -45.52 26.61 -5.45
CA ASN A 9 -44.57 27.36 -4.68
C ASN A 9 -43.28 27.57 -5.49
N THR A 10 -43.30 28.55 -6.41
CA THR A 10 -42.20 28.90 -7.33
C THR A 10 -40.85 29.20 -6.64
N LYS A 11 -40.83 29.40 -5.34
CA LYS A 11 -39.60 29.53 -4.54
C LYS A 11 -38.89 28.17 -4.31
N ASN A 12 -39.66 27.06 -4.26
CA ASN A 12 -39.08 25.71 -4.12
C ASN A 12 -38.51 25.22 -5.46
N PHE A 13 -39.07 25.63 -6.61
CA PHE A 13 -38.56 25.21 -7.91
C PHE A 13 -37.14 25.74 -8.21
N LYS A 14 -36.83 26.96 -7.79
CA LYS A 14 -35.46 27.53 -7.93
C LYS A 14 -34.44 26.81 -7.06
N PHE A 15 -34.84 26.30 -5.89
CA PHE A 15 -33.97 25.53 -5.01
C PHE A 15 -33.64 24.14 -5.60
N TRP A 16 -34.64 23.43 -6.11
CA TRP A 16 -34.46 22.14 -6.76
C TRP A 16 -33.71 22.25 -8.10
N SER A 17 -33.92 23.32 -8.87
CA SER A 17 -33.13 23.60 -10.08
C SER A 17 -31.68 23.89 -9.78
N PHE A 18 -31.37 24.49 -8.64
CA PHE A 18 -30.01 24.76 -8.20
C PHE A 18 -29.27 23.46 -7.75
N ILE A 19 -29.97 22.58 -7.02
CA ILE A 19 -29.46 21.26 -6.66
C ILE A 19 -29.24 20.40 -7.91
N LEU A 20 -30.16 20.39 -8.85
CA LEU A 20 -30.03 19.71 -10.15
C LEU A 20 -28.87 20.28 -10.97
N ALA A 21 -28.64 21.59 -10.95
CA ALA A 21 -27.50 22.21 -11.63
C ALA A 21 -26.14 21.81 -10.99
N ILE A 22 -26.07 21.70 -9.67
CA ILE A 22 -24.88 21.18 -8.97
C ILE A 22 -24.64 19.72 -9.35
N ILE A 23 -25.67 18.87 -9.34
CA ILE A 23 -25.60 17.48 -9.77
C ILE A 23 -25.20 17.39 -11.24
N PHE A 24 -25.72 18.28 -12.11
CA PHE A 24 -25.38 18.32 -13.53
C PHE A 24 -23.94 18.78 -13.80
N CYS A 25 -23.41 19.72 -13.01
CA CYS A 25 -22.00 20.11 -13.07
C CYS A 25 -21.07 18.94 -12.65
N PHE A 26 -21.47 18.11 -11.70
CA PHE A 26 -20.73 16.90 -11.34
C PHE A 26 -20.78 15.81 -12.41
N ILE A 27 -21.89 15.68 -13.15
CA ILE A 27 -22.04 14.68 -14.23
C ILE A 27 -21.21 15.06 -15.48
N TYR A 28 -20.96 16.36 -15.72
CA TYR A 28 -20.21 16.83 -16.90
C TYR A 28 -18.69 16.93 -16.69
N SER A 29 -18.17 16.75 -15.49
CA SER A 29 -16.74 16.52 -15.32
C SER A 29 -16.43 15.11 -15.83
N LYS A 30 -16.02 15.01 -17.09
CA LYS A 30 -15.48 13.76 -17.65
C LYS A 30 -14.45 13.21 -16.68
N ALA A 31 -14.77 12.08 -16.11
CA ALA A 31 -13.81 11.27 -15.34
C ALA A 31 -12.80 10.60 -16.29
N ASP A 32 -12.02 11.39 -17.00
CA ASP A 32 -10.74 10.96 -17.57
C ASP A 32 -9.66 11.12 -16.49
N ALA A 33 -9.78 10.33 -15.46
CA ALA A 33 -8.77 10.26 -14.44
C ALA A 33 -8.53 8.79 -14.06
N GLN A 34 -7.94 8.03 -14.95
CA GLN A 34 -6.95 7.06 -14.49
C GLN A 34 -5.87 7.89 -13.80
N VAL A 35 -5.96 7.96 -12.48
CA VAL A 35 -4.90 8.56 -11.67
C VAL A 35 -3.67 7.71 -11.95
N LYS A 36 -2.71 8.22 -12.71
CA LYS A 36 -1.40 7.57 -12.83
C LYS A 36 -0.77 7.71 -11.45
N TYR A 37 -0.84 6.66 -10.66
CA TYR A 37 -0.20 6.59 -9.34
C TYR A 37 1.31 6.76 -9.45
N PHE A 38 1.88 6.41 -10.60
CA PHE A 38 3.32 6.44 -10.85
C PHE A 38 3.63 7.20 -12.13
N GLU A 39 4.64 8.04 -12.04
CA GLU A 39 5.33 8.65 -13.18
C GLU A 39 6.65 7.93 -13.38
N TYR A 40 6.93 7.54 -14.61
CA TYR A 40 8.14 6.82 -14.99
C TYR A 40 9.08 7.74 -15.76
N SER A 41 10.35 7.71 -15.42
CA SER A 41 11.40 8.37 -16.17
C SER A 41 12.68 7.52 -16.12
N ASN A 42 13.52 7.64 -17.14
CA ASN A 42 14.82 6.99 -17.13
C ASN A 42 15.87 7.98 -16.66
N LEU A 43 16.68 7.54 -15.71
CA LEU A 43 17.94 8.20 -15.37
C LEU A 43 19.03 7.77 -16.36
N PRO A 44 20.21 8.41 -16.36
CA PRO A 44 21.31 7.97 -17.23
C PRO A 44 21.66 6.51 -17.01
N ASP A 45 21.85 5.76 -18.09
CA ASP A 45 22.26 4.36 -18.06
C ASP A 45 23.55 4.16 -17.28
N LEU A 46 23.69 2.99 -16.65
CA LEU A 46 24.91 2.60 -15.95
C LEU A 46 26.09 2.61 -16.94
N PRO A 47 27.22 3.31 -16.65
CA PRO A 47 28.34 3.41 -17.57
C PRO A 47 29.08 2.06 -17.68
N PRO A 48 29.89 1.87 -18.75
CA PRO A 48 30.74 0.69 -18.87
C PRO A 48 31.71 0.54 -17.70
N ASN A 49 32.03 -0.71 -17.35
CA ASN A 49 33.10 -1.00 -16.40
C ASN A 49 34.44 -0.50 -16.90
N ILE A 50 35.39 -0.30 -15.99
CA ILE A 50 36.74 0.19 -16.37
C ILE A 50 37.37 -0.73 -17.40
N GLY A 51 37.76 -0.16 -18.52
CA GLY A 51 38.39 -0.89 -19.64
C GLY A 51 37.40 -1.55 -20.61
N GLN A 52 36.10 -1.35 -20.43
CA GLN A 52 35.06 -1.80 -21.38
C GLN A 52 34.50 -0.63 -22.17
N ASN A 53 34.04 -0.91 -23.39
CA ASN A 53 33.41 0.09 -24.27
C ASN A 53 31.88 0.03 -24.24
N PHE A 54 31.31 -1.03 -23.63
CA PHE A 54 29.88 -1.29 -23.59
C PHE A 54 29.49 -1.84 -22.22
N GLN A 55 28.30 -1.44 -21.73
CA GLN A 55 27.72 -1.94 -20.51
C GLN A 55 26.45 -2.75 -20.84
N PRO A 56 26.50 -4.09 -20.74
CA PRO A 56 25.31 -4.91 -20.96
C PRO A 56 24.30 -4.83 -19.78
N GLY A 57 24.67 -4.18 -18.68
CA GLY A 57 23.95 -4.17 -17.41
C GLY A 57 24.50 -5.17 -16.41
N LEU A 58 24.03 -5.11 -15.17
CA LEU A 58 24.45 -5.95 -14.05
C LEU A 58 23.23 -6.60 -13.41
N ALA A 59 23.31 -7.88 -13.09
CA ALA A 59 22.32 -8.58 -12.25
C ALA A 59 22.92 -8.84 -10.87
N GLY A 60 22.09 -8.74 -9.85
CA GLY A 60 22.50 -9.01 -8.47
C GLY A 60 23.49 -8.01 -7.89
N SER A 61 23.50 -6.76 -8.37
CA SER A 61 24.35 -5.69 -7.80
C SER A 61 23.87 -5.31 -6.39
N TYR A 62 24.81 -4.90 -5.55
CA TYR A 62 24.54 -4.30 -4.24
C TYR A 62 24.14 -2.85 -4.47
N THR A 63 22.89 -2.51 -4.15
CA THR A 63 22.30 -1.22 -4.48
C THR A 63 21.66 -0.56 -3.27
N GLY A 64 21.92 0.74 -3.10
CA GLY A 64 21.32 1.54 -2.04
C GLY A 64 21.69 3.01 -2.15
N VAL A 65 21.31 3.79 -1.14
CA VAL A 65 21.59 5.22 -1.02
C VAL A 65 22.43 5.47 0.22
N ASP A 66 23.43 6.32 0.10
CA ASP A 66 24.20 6.88 1.19
C ASP A 66 24.48 8.37 0.90
N ASP A 67 24.30 9.25 1.89
CA ASP A 67 24.49 10.71 1.76
C ASP A 67 23.94 11.31 0.43
N ASP A 68 22.70 10.99 0.10
CA ASP A 68 21.97 11.49 -1.08
C ASP A 68 22.59 11.10 -2.44
N VAL A 69 23.43 10.06 -2.49
CA VAL A 69 23.88 9.46 -3.74
C VAL A 69 23.38 8.03 -3.88
N LEU A 70 23.02 7.64 -5.11
CA LEU A 70 22.69 6.25 -5.41
C LEU A 70 24.00 5.50 -5.71
N ILE A 71 24.17 4.37 -5.02
CA ILE A 71 25.33 3.48 -5.16
C ILE A 71 24.87 2.18 -5.81
N VAL A 72 25.62 1.75 -6.84
CA VAL A 72 25.49 0.43 -7.47
C VAL A 72 26.86 -0.22 -7.46
N ALA A 73 27.02 -1.37 -6.80
CA ALA A 73 28.31 -2.00 -6.65
C ALA A 73 28.28 -3.49 -7.00
N GLY A 74 29.37 -4.01 -7.56
CA GLY A 74 29.45 -5.42 -7.92
C GLY A 74 28.41 -5.85 -8.96
N GLY A 75 27.91 -7.08 -8.81
CA GLY A 75 26.99 -7.70 -9.76
C GLY A 75 27.67 -8.52 -10.85
N ALA A 76 26.89 -9.09 -11.74
CA ALA A 76 27.41 -9.96 -12.80
C ALA A 76 26.66 -9.81 -14.12
N ASN A 77 27.36 -10.07 -15.21
CA ASN A 77 26.76 -10.12 -16.55
C ASN A 77 27.44 -11.17 -17.45
N PHE A 78 27.10 -11.16 -18.72
CA PHE A 78 27.74 -11.92 -19.80
C PHE A 78 28.27 -10.91 -20.82
N PRO A 79 29.56 -10.51 -20.74
CA PRO A 79 30.10 -9.39 -21.53
C PRO A 79 30.23 -9.69 -23.00
N ASP A 80 30.50 -10.94 -23.38
CA ASP A 80 30.85 -11.30 -24.76
C ASP A 80 29.69 -11.93 -25.54
N LYS A 81 29.04 -12.95 -24.94
CA LYS A 81 27.98 -13.77 -25.56
C LYS A 81 26.91 -14.12 -24.53
N LEU A 82 25.72 -14.43 -25.00
CA LEU A 82 24.64 -14.92 -24.17
C LEU A 82 24.97 -16.30 -23.57
N PRO A 83 24.40 -16.68 -22.42
CA PRO A 83 24.71 -17.97 -21.77
C PRO A 83 24.57 -19.18 -22.69
N TRP A 84 23.52 -19.22 -23.49
CA TRP A 84 23.25 -20.33 -24.44
C TRP A 84 24.08 -20.29 -25.72
N GLU A 85 24.83 -19.23 -25.93
CA GLU A 85 25.83 -19.09 -27.00
C GLU A 85 27.25 -19.41 -26.51
N GLY A 86 27.36 -19.91 -25.26
CA GLY A 86 28.63 -20.22 -24.60
C GLY A 86 29.28 -19.03 -23.89
N GLY A 87 28.50 -17.99 -23.56
CA GLY A 87 28.96 -16.85 -22.79
C GLY A 87 29.33 -17.23 -21.35
N VAL A 88 30.40 -16.64 -20.82
CA VAL A 88 30.89 -16.86 -19.47
C VAL A 88 30.41 -15.74 -18.55
N LYS A 89 29.81 -16.13 -17.43
CA LYS A 89 29.34 -15.19 -16.40
C LYS A 89 30.53 -14.52 -15.71
N THR A 90 30.59 -13.21 -15.76
CA THR A 90 31.65 -12.39 -15.17
C THR A 90 31.11 -11.58 -14.02
N TYR A 91 31.80 -11.62 -12.88
CA TYR A 91 31.51 -10.83 -11.69
C TYR A 91 32.42 -9.61 -11.62
N TYR A 92 31.89 -8.53 -11.04
CA TYR A 92 32.58 -7.24 -10.97
C TYR A 92 32.75 -6.77 -9.52
N ASP A 93 33.71 -5.86 -9.31
CA ASP A 93 34.04 -5.25 -8.01
C ASP A 93 33.98 -3.72 -8.03
N GLU A 94 33.61 -3.12 -9.17
CA GLU A 94 33.46 -1.68 -9.31
C GLU A 94 32.28 -1.14 -8.49
N ILE A 95 32.43 0.14 -8.08
CA ILE A 95 31.39 0.93 -7.40
C ILE A 95 31.04 2.12 -8.29
N PHE A 96 29.78 2.19 -8.68
CA PHE A 96 29.20 3.27 -9.45
C PHE A 96 28.39 4.17 -8.53
N ILE A 97 28.54 5.50 -8.67
CA ILE A 97 27.91 6.51 -7.85
C ILE A 97 27.12 7.44 -8.77
N LEU A 98 25.80 7.48 -8.63
CA LEU A 98 24.95 8.44 -9.34
C LEU A 98 24.68 9.64 -8.44
N LYS A 99 25.10 10.82 -8.89
CA LYS A 99 24.94 12.08 -8.18
C LYS A 99 23.89 12.95 -8.86
N LYS A 100 23.04 13.59 -8.06
CA LYS A 100 22.15 14.65 -8.54
C LYS A 100 22.89 15.99 -8.47
N LYS A 101 22.95 16.72 -9.59
CA LYS A 101 23.55 18.05 -9.70
C LYS A 101 22.53 19.15 -9.39
N ALA A 102 23.01 20.35 -9.12
CA ALA A 102 22.18 21.52 -8.79
C ALA A 102 21.14 21.90 -9.88
N ASN A 103 21.33 21.47 -11.13
CA ASN A 103 20.41 21.70 -12.26
C ASN A 103 19.46 20.53 -12.53
N ASP A 104 19.23 19.65 -11.54
CA ASP A 104 18.46 18.41 -11.65
C ASP A 104 19.01 17.38 -12.68
N ALA A 105 20.21 17.60 -13.20
CA ALA A 105 20.89 16.61 -14.02
C ALA A 105 21.53 15.53 -13.15
N TYR A 106 21.65 14.32 -13.70
CA TYR A 106 22.28 13.20 -13.02
C TYR A 106 23.58 12.82 -13.73
N GLN A 107 24.59 12.44 -12.96
CA GLN A 107 25.87 12.02 -13.50
C GLN A 107 26.44 10.84 -12.72
N TRP A 108 26.89 9.83 -13.47
CA TRP A 108 27.64 8.72 -12.93
C TRP A 108 29.11 9.06 -12.74
N GLU A 109 29.66 8.55 -11.65
CA GLU A 109 31.09 8.49 -11.36
C GLU A 109 31.45 7.05 -10.99
N ILE A 110 32.63 6.58 -11.38
CA ILE A 110 33.17 5.29 -10.95
C ILE A 110 34.15 5.56 -9.82
N ALA A 111 33.92 4.97 -8.66
CA ALA A 111 34.82 5.15 -7.53
C ALA A 111 36.19 4.51 -7.82
N SER A 112 37.25 5.12 -7.27
CA SER A 112 38.60 4.51 -7.31
C SER A 112 38.73 3.32 -6.36
N THR A 113 37.89 3.27 -5.33
CA THR A 113 37.78 2.18 -4.36
C THR A 113 36.86 1.09 -4.93
N LYS A 114 37.15 -0.16 -4.62
CA LYS A 114 36.38 -1.33 -5.07
C LYS A 114 35.82 -2.07 -3.87
N ILE A 115 34.76 -2.87 -4.08
CA ILE A 115 34.29 -3.81 -3.05
C ILE A 115 35.31 -4.93 -2.84
N PRO A 116 35.29 -5.62 -1.67
CA PRO A 116 36.33 -6.59 -1.32
C PRO A 116 36.47 -7.78 -2.26
N PHE A 117 35.39 -8.13 -2.97
CA PHE A 117 35.32 -9.27 -3.89
C PHE A 117 34.54 -8.91 -5.13
N ALA A 118 34.94 -9.45 -6.29
CA ALA A 118 34.06 -9.46 -7.48
C ALA A 118 32.87 -10.40 -7.19
N ALA A 119 31.75 -9.84 -6.77
CA ALA A 119 30.62 -10.58 -6.22
C ALA A 119 29.26 -9.96 -6.60
N GLY A 120 28.20 -10.75 -6.44
CA GLY A 120 26.83 -10.32 -6.65
C GLY A 120 25.80 -11.23 -5.97
N TYR A 121 24.51 -10.92 -6.15
CA TYR A 121 23.37 -11.69 -5.62
C TYR A 121 23.34 -11.81 -4.08
N GLY A 122 23.93 -10.85 -3.39
CA GLY A 122 23.79 -10.64 -1.96
C GLY A 122 22.71 -9.64 -1.61
N GLY A 123 22.70 -9.19 -0.35
CA GLY A 123 21.82 -8.16 0.16
C GLY A 123 22.52 -6.81 0.29
N ALA A 124 21.78 -5.72 0.11
CA ALA A 124 22.24 -4.37 0.38
C ALA A 124 21.12 -3.57 1.06
N ILE A 125 21.42 -2.87 2.15
CA ILE A 125 20.47 -2.04 2.89
C ILE A 125 21.11 -0.71 3.26
N SER A 126 20.46 0.38 2.90
CA SER A 126 20.81 1.73 3.35
C SER A 126 20.57 1.87 4.85
N THR A 127 21.60 2.30 5.58
CA THR A 127 21.53 2.54 7.02
C THR A 127 22.06 3.95 7.34
N ASN A 128 21.85 4.41 8.57
CA ASN A 128 22.43 5.69 9.01
C ASN A 128 23.98 5.63 9.12
N ASN A 129 24.57 4.43 8.98
CA ASN A 129 26.01 4.20 9.07
C ASN A 129 26.60 3.80 7.71
N GLY A 130 25.99 4.19 6.59
CA GLY A 130 26.41 3.82 5.25
C GLY A 130 25.58 2.69 4.62
N LEU A 131 25.90 2.31 3.40
CA LEU A 131 25.27 1.20 2.69
C LEU A 131 25.88 -0.12 3.15
N LEU A 132 25.14 -0.90 3.94
CA LEU A 132 25.54 -2.24 4.38
C LEU A 132 25.27 -3.26 3.28
N CYS A 133 26.34 -3.92 2.80
CA CYS A 133 26.32 -5.00 1.83
C CYS A 133 26.75 -6.30 2.50
N PHE A 134 26.13 -7.44 2.18
CA PHE A 134 26.45 -8.72 2.81
C PHE A 134 26.03 -9.91 1.96
N GLY A 135 26.76 -11.01 2.13
CA GLY A 135 26.50 -12.26 1.41
C GLY A 135 26.67 -12.13 -0.10
N GLY A 136 26.06 -13.03 -0.82
CA GLY A 136 26.18 -13.15 -2.28
C GLY A 136 27.14 -14.26 -2.70
N ASN A 137 27.53 -14.25 -3.96
CA ASN A 137 28.48 -15.21 -4.49
C ASN A 137 29.51 -14.55 -5.41
N THR A 138 30.63 -15.23 -5.55
CA THR A 138 31.71 -14.98 -6.52
C THR A 138 31.61 -15.99 -7.68
N SER A 139 32.62 -16.05 -8.54
CA SER A 139 32.70 -17.05 -9.61
C SER A 139 32.85 -18.50 -9.12
N GLY A 140 33.15 -18.73 -7.85
CA GLY A 140 33.43 -20.09 -7.34
C GLY A 140 32.88 -20.41 -5.96
N SER A 141 32.31 -19.46 -5.22
CA SER A 141 31.83 -19.70 -3.85
C SER A 141 30.74 -18.70 -3.43
N ASN A 142 29.87 -19.14 -2.53
CA ASN A 142 29.03 -18.23 -1.76
C ASN A 142 29.85 -17.60 -0.64
N ILE A 143 29.50 -16.39 -0.21
CA ILE A 143 30.20 -15.63 0.82
C ILE A 143 29.27 -15.27 1.98
N SER A 144 29.83 -15.17 3.19
CA SER A 144 29.17 -14.64 4.39
C SER A 144 29.65 -13.24 4.74
N TYR A 145 30.70 -12.78 4.11
CA TYR A 145 31.36 -11.52 4.40
C TYR A 145 30.41 -10.33 4.19
N SER A 146 30.57 -9.32 5.04
CA SER A 146 29.81 -8.06 4.92
C SER A 146 30.73 -6.85 5.01
N TRP A 147 30.31 -5.77 4.35
CA TRP A 147 31.02 -4.50 4.33
C TRP A 147 30.06 -3.34 4.22
N PHE A 148 30.49 -2.17 4.68
CA PHE A 148 29.84 -0.92 4.42
C PHE A 148 30.51 -0.24 3.24
N ILE A 149 29.72 0.44 2.43
CA ILE A 149 30.15 1.41 1.44
C ILE A 149 29.73 2.77 1.99
N ASP A 150 30.70 3.58 2.40
CA ASP A 150 30.50 4.90 2.96
C ASP A 150 30.90 5.95 1.92
N TYR A 151 29.95 6.77 1.50
CA TYR A 151 30.23 7.91 0.63
C TYR A 151 30.57 9.13 1.50
N ILE A 152 31.68 9.81 1.19
CA ILE A 152 32.13 10.99 1.93
C ILE A 152 31.90 12.23 1.08
N PRO A 153 30.83 13.03 1.35
CA PRO A 153 30.43 14.17 0.49
C PRO A 153 31.52 15.22 0.31
N GLU A 154 32.32 15.48 1.37
CA GLU A 154 33.36 16.52 1.37
C GLU A 154 34.51 16.23 0.39
N THR A 155 34.80 14.94 0.17
CA THR A 155 35.89 14.52 -0.70
C THR A 155 35.40 13.89 -2.00
N GLY A 156 34.12 13.49 -2.05
CA GLY A 156 33.53 12.71 -3.14
C GLY A 156 34.08 11.29 -3.23
N LYS A 157 34.72 10.80 -2.18
CA LYS A 157 35.35 9.47 -2.14
C LYS A 157 34.45 8.44 -1.47
N VAL A 158 34.77 7.19 -1.73
CA VAL A 158 34.14 6.03 -1.10
C VAL A 158 35.16 5.33 -0.21
N GLU A 159 34.73 5.00 1.01
CA GLU A 159 35.49 4.14 1.94
C GLU A 159 34.75 2.81 2.16
N ILE A 160 35.55 1.75 2.37
CA ILE A 160 35.03 0.42 2.68
C ILE A 160 35.40 0.07 4.10
N ARG A 161 34.41 -0.29 4.90
CA ARG A 161 34.60 -0.80 6.28
C ARG A 161 34.01 -2.19 6.39
N GLN A 162 34.56 -3.02 7.25
CA GLN A 162 33.97 -4.32 7.57
C GLN A 162 32.65 -4.13 8.33
N GLY A 163 31.63 -4.91 7.95
CA GLY A 163 30.35 -5.04 8.61
C GLY A 163 30.24 -6.30 9.47
N PRO A 164 29.08 -6.58 10.07
CA PRO A 164 28.82 -7.82 10.79
C PRO A 164 28.52 -8.96 9.79
N ASP A 165 29.43 -9.93 9.70
CA ASP A 165 29.31 -11.05 8.76
C ASP A 165 28.06 -11.91 9.02
N LEU A 166 27.45 -12.43 7.94
CA LEU A 166 26.34 -13.39 8.03
C LEU A 166 26.81 -14.66 8.78
N PRO A 167 25.92 -15.32 9.53
CA PRO A 167 26.24 -16.56 10.25
C PRO A 167 26.68 -17.71 9.33
N GLN A 168 26.30 -17.67 8.06
CA GLN A 168 26.73 -18.62 7.02
C GLN A 168 26.75 -17.94 5.66
N PRO A 169 27.48 -18.49 4.66
CA PRO A 169 27.40 -18.03 3.29
C PRO A 169 25.96 -18.13 2.75
N LEU A 170 25.48 -17.08 2.12
CA LEU A 170 24.12 -17.06 1.51
C LEU A 170 24.11 -16.21 0.26
N THR A 171 23.36 -16.66 -0.75
CA THR A 171 23.05 -15.91 -1.98
C THR A 171 21.57 -16.03 -2.35
N ASN A 172 21.04 -15.10 -3.13
CA ASN A 172 19.65 -15.10 -3.62
C ASN A 172 18.59 -15.21 -2.51
N PHE A 173 18.85 -14.63 -1.38
CA PHE A 173 17.93 -14.55 -0.24
C PHE A 173 17.04 -13.30 -0.32
N ALA A 174 15.90 -13.33 0.36
CA ALA A 174 15.07 -12.17 0.56
C ALA A 174 15.61 -11.31 1.70
N VAL A 175 15.58 -9.99 1.56
CA VAL A 175 16.04 -9.05 2.59
C VAL A 175 15.10 -7.86 2.69
N ALA A 176 14.83 -7.42 3.93
CA ALA A 176 14.15 -6.15 4.18
C ALA A 176 14.52 -5.58 5.55
N LYS A 177 14.46 -4.26 5.65
CA LYS A 177 14.53 -3.53 6.91
C LYS A 177 13.11 -3.36 7.48
N VAL A 178 12.95 -3.71 8.76
CA VAL A 178 11.73 -3.49 9.53
C VAL A 178 12.15 -2.78 10.81
N ASP A 179 11.70 -1.56 10.99
CA ASP A 179 12.12 -0.70 12.10
C ASP A 179 13.66 -0.60 12.21
N ASN A 180 14.18 -0.94 13.37
CA ASN A 180 15.62 -0.97 13.66
C ASN A 180 16.23 -2.38 13.51
N ALA A 181 15.75 -3.19 12.57
CA ALA A 181 16.31 -4.50 12.30
C ALA A 181 16.30 -4.82 10.80
N ILE A 182 17.27 -5.62 10.36
CA ILE A 182 17.32 -6.20 9.01
C ILE A 182 16.99 -7.68 9.14
N TYR A 183 16.08 -8.16 8.29
CA TYR A 183 15.69 -9.57 8.21
C TYR A 183 16.17 -10.17 6.91
N VAL A 184 16.70 -11.40 6.99
CA VAL A 184 17.19 -12.19 5.86
C VAL A 184 16.49 -13.54 5.87
N ALA A 185 15.86 -13.93 4.78
CA ALA A 185 15.08 -15.17 4.70
C ALA A 185 15.41 -15.99 3.46
N GLY A 186 15.60 -17.29 3.65
CA GLY A 186 15.89 -18.24 2.58
C GLY A 186 17.29 -18.10 2.00
N GLY A 187 17.40 -18.31 0.69
CA GLY A 187 18.65 -18.25 -0.07
C GLY A 187 19.28 -19.62 -0.28
N ILE A 188 20.47 -19.62 -0.84
CA ILE A 188 21.28 -20.81 -1.16
C ILE A 188 22.61 -20.69 -0.40
N SER A 189 22.93 -21.68 0.45
CA SER A 189 24.15 -21.68 1.27
C SER A 189 25.37 -22.23 0.52
N ASP A 190 25.18 -23.33 -0.18
CA ASP A 190 26.27 -23.96 -0.93
C ASP A 190 26.25 -23.49 -2.39
N PHE A 191 27.42 -23.32 -2.98
CA PHE A 191 27.52 -22.86 -4.36
C PHE A 191 26.87 -23.87 -5.33
N GLY A 192 25.80 -23.44 -6.02
CA GLY A 192 24.99 -24.34 -6.87
C GLY A 192 24.15 -25.36 -6.09
N GLY A 193 24.00 -25.22 -4.78
CA GLY A 193 23.27 -26.13 -3.90
C GLY A 193 21.78 -25.86 -3.78
N ALA A 194 21.17 -26.57 -2.81
CA ALA A 194 19.76 -26.45 -2.49
C ALA A 194 19.41 -25.13 -1.83
N SER A 195 18.15 -24.71 -1.97
CA SER A 195 17.61 -23.57 -1.23
C SER A 195 17.47 -23.89 0.27
N THR A 196 17.52 -22.86 1.11
CA THR A 196 17.41 -22.99 2.56
C THR A 196 16.12 -22.37 3.11
N ASN A 197 15.83 -22.65 4.37
CA ASN A 197 14.82 -21.94 5.16
C ASN A 197 15.45 -21.07 6.25
N SER A 198 16.70 -20.65 6.07
CA SER A 198 17.42 -19.78 7.00
C SER A 198 16.65 -18.50 7.25
N PHE A 199 16.54 -18.08 8.50
CA PHE A 199 15.92 -16.82 8.87
C PHE A 199 16.77 -16.12 9.92
N TYR A 200 17.28 -14.94 9.58
CA TYR A 200 18.18 -14.17 10.43
C TYR A 200 17.67 -12.76 10.64
N LYS A 201 17.97 -12.21 11.81
CA LYS A 201 17.73 -10.82 12.20
C LYS A 201 19.06 -10.17 12.57
N LEU A 202 19.32 -8.99 12.03
CA LEU A 202 20.39 -8.09 12.49
C LEU A 202 19.75 -6.91 13.21
N SER A 203 20.01 -6.77 14.51
CA SER A 203 19.52 -5.63 15.29
C SER A 203 20.44 -4.42 15.10
N LEU A 204 19.88 -3.31 14.62
CA LEU A 204 20.58 -2.05 14.38
C LEU A 204 20.54 -1.14 15.62
N VAL A 205 20.81 -1.72 16.78
CA VAL A 205 20.75 -1.04 18.08
C VAL A 205 22.16 -0.80 18.58
N GLY A 206 22.46 0.41 19.05
CA GLY A 206 23.77 0.83 19.55
C GLY A 206 24.35 1.96 18.71
N ASP A 207 25.31 2.68 19.29
CA ASP A 207 25.95 3.85 18.65
C ASP A 207 27.00 3.44 17.59
N SER A 208 27.35 2.16 17.54
CA SER A 208 28.35 1.64 16.61
C SER A 208 27.86 0.35 15.93
N SER A 209 28.11 0.24 14.62
CA SER A 209 27.85 -0.99 13.86
C SER A 209 28.64 -2.21 14.37
N LYS A 210 29.66 -2.01 15.23
CA LYS A 210 30.39 -3.09 15.88
C LYS A 210 29.56 -3.84 16.93
N ASP A 211 28.50 -3.23 17.42
CA ASP A 211 27.58 -3.83 18.40
C ASP A 211 26.48 -4.66 17.73
N TRP A 212 26.34 -4.55 16.43
CA TRP A 212 25.31 -5.25 15.67
C TRP A 212 25.65 -6.73 15.52
N LYS A 213 24.68 -7.59 15.82
CA LYS A 213 24.85 -9.04 15.78
C LYS A 213 23.68 -9.70 15.09
N TRP A 214 24.00 -10.69 14.27
CA TRP A 214 23.01 -11.57 13.68
C TRP A 214 22.50 -12.57 14.71
N GLU A 215 21.20 -12.77 14.69
CA GLU A 215 20.46 -13.76 15.46
C GLU A 215 19.72 -14.68 14.51
N MET A 216 19.78 -15.99 14.75
CA MET A 216 18.97 -16.96 14.02
C MET A 216 17.59 -17.00 14.66
N LEU A 217 16.55 -16.87 13.85
CA LEU A 217 15.16 -16.97 14.26
C LEU A 217 14.51 -18.24 13.70
N SER A 218 13.33 -18.61 14.25
CA SER A 218 12.53 -19.69 13.70
C SER A 218 12.02 -19.32 12.31
N SER A 219 12.23 -20.22 11.34
CA SER A 219 11.76 -20.04 9.96
C SER A 219 10.24 -20.21 9.84
N TRP A 220 9.70 -19.85 8.67
CA TRP A 220 8.31 -20.14 8.31
C TRP A 220 8.04 -21.63 8.20
N ASP A 221 6.79 -21.98 8.35
CA ASP A 221 6.31 -23.34 8.09
C ASP A 221 6.06 -23.52 6.59
N GLY A 222 6.89 -24.34 5.93
CA GLY A 222 6.86 -24.54 4.48
C GLY A 222 8.19 -24.97 3.89
N VAL A 223 8.26 -24.98 2.55
CA VAL A 223 9.45 -25.43 1.81
C VAL A 223 10.57 -24.38 1.85
N THR A 224 11.81 -24.85 1.69
CA THR A 224 12.98 -23.96 1.51
C THR A 224 12.82 -23.12 0.24
N ARG A 225 13.42 -21.92 0.22
CA ARG A 225 13.25 -21.00 -0.92
C ARG A 225 14.45 -20.11 -1.17
N ALA A 226 14.60 -19.73 -2.44
CA ALA A 226 15.50 -18.70 -2.91
C ALA A 226 14.77 -17.79 -3.92
N PHE A 227 15.37 -16.68 -4.31
CA PHE A 227 14.77 -15.71 -5.24
C PHE A 227 13.40 -15.15 -4.80
N SER A 228 13.14 -15.16 -3.50
CA SER A 228 11.93 -14.57 -2.92
C SER A 228 12.05 -13.07 -2.79
N VAL A 229 10.92 -12.38 -2.74
CA VAL A 229 10.84 -10.94 -2.50
C VAL A 229 10.55 -10.69 -1.02
N GLY A 230 11.43 -9.93 -0.36
CA GLY A 230 11.28 -9.50 1.03
C GLY A 230 10.92 -8.02 1.13
N VAL A 231 9.90 -7.67 1.94
CA VAL A 231 9.49 -6.27 2.15
C VAL A 231 9.08 -6.04 3.60
N GLY A 232 9.49 -4.90 4.17
CA GLY A 232 8.99 -4.42 5.45
C GLY A 232 7.77 -3.53 5.25
N GLN A 233 6.64 -3.82 5.90
CA GLN A 233 5.44 -2.98 5.87
C GLN A 233 4.58 -3.19 7.10
N SER A 234 3.78 -2.19 7.47
CA SER A 234 2.81 -2.30 8.56
C SER A 234 1.64 -3.22 8.17
N ASN A 235 1.16 -4.01 9.15
CA ASN A 235 -0.08 -4.78 9.04
C ASN A 235 -1.32 -4.02 9.55
N GLY A 236 -1.14 -2.70 9.82
CA GLY A 236 -2.16 -1.84 10.42
C GLY A 236 -2.02 -1.69 11.94
N LEU A 237 -1.24 -2.54 12.61
CA LEU A 237 -0.95 -2.49 14.05
C LEU A 237 0.54 -2.28 14.31
N GLU A 238 1.38 -3.01 13.59
CA GLU A 238 2.84 -3.02 13.77
C GLU A 238 3.55 -3.34 12.45
N ASN A 239 4.84 -3.02 12.37
CA ASN A 239 5.64 -3.30 11.19
C ASN A 239 6.07 -4.76 11.16
N CYS A 240 5.89 -5.42 10.02
CA CYS A 240 6.13 -6.84 9.80
C CYS A 240 7.09 -7.06 8.62
N PHE A 241 7.74 -8.22 8.60
CA PHE A 241 8.51 -8.69 7.46
C PHE A 241 7.63 -9.60 6.61
N TYR A 242 7.47 -9.27 5.33
CA TYR A 242 6.71 -10.02 4.35
C TYR A 242 7.64 -10.75 3.40
N LEU A 243 7.32 -12.02 3.09
CA LEU A 243 8.08 -12.91 2.23
C LEU A 243 7.17 -13.48 1.15
N PHE A 244 7.47 -13.17 -0.12
CA PHE A 244 6.62 -13.55 -1.25
C PHE A 244 7.35 -14.43 -2.24
N SER A 245 6.67 -15.46 -2.77
CA SER A 245 7.09 -16.23 -3.94
C SER A 245 8.52 -16.81 -3.79
N GLY A 246 9.20 -16.98 -4.90
CA GLY A 246 10.54 -17.53 -5.00
C GLY A 246 10.58 -18.86 -5.73
N SER A 247 11.67 -19.59 -5.54
CA SER A 247 11.81 -20.95 -6.03
C SER A 247 12.37 -21.88 -4.96
N ASN A 248 11.92 -23.13 -4.98
CA ASN A 248 12.52 -24.20 -4.21
C ASN A 248 13.48 -25.00 -5.09
N ILE A 249 14.71 -25.15 -4.61
CA ILE A 249 15.72 -26.05 -5.19
C ILE A 249 15.98 -27.11 -4.13
N ASN A 250 15.53 -28.33 -4.36
CA ASN A 250 15.70 -29.41 -3.39
C ASN A 250 17.12 -30.04 -3.47
N ALA A 251 17.43 -30.95 -2.55
CA ALA A 251 18.74 -31.61 -2.50
C ALA A 251 19.08 -32.44 -3.75
N ASN A 252 18.07 -32.80 -4.56
CA ASN A 252 18.27 -33.52 -5.82
C ASN A 252 18.46 -32.57 -7.02
N GLY A 253 18.49 -31.23 -6.79
CA GLY A 253 18.58 -30.21 -7.82
C GLY A 253 17.24 -29.95 -8.54
N GLU A 254 16.12 -30.47 -8.03
CA GLU A 254 14.82 -30.17 -8.63
C GLU A 254 14.38 -28.77 -8.27
N TRP A 255 14.02 -28.02 -9.30
CA TRP A 255 13.58 -26.65 -9.20
C TRP A 255 12.06 -26.55 -9.34
N ASN A 256 11.40 -25.81 -8.44
CA ASN A 256 9.97 -25.54 -8.48
C ASN A 256 9.70 -24.07 -8.16
N ALA A 257 8.82 -23.40 -8.91
CA ALA A 257 8.36 -22.08 -8.59
C ALA A 257 7.40 -22.11 -7.38
N LEU A 258 7.46 -21.08 -6.54
CA LEU A 258 6.60 -20.91 -5.38
C LEU A 258 5.71 -19.68 -5.59
N PHE A 259 4.44 -19.82 -5.22
CA PHE A 259 3.43 -18.77 -5.39
C PHE A 259 2.78 -18.34 -4.07
N ASP A 260 3.24 -18.90 -2.96
CA ASP A 260 2.76 -18.61 -1.62
C ASP A 260 3.40 -17.33 -1.05
N ALA A 261 2.81 -16.83 0.03
CA ALA A 261 3.32 -15.68 0.76
C ALA A 261 3.15 -15.85 2.26
N HIS A 262 4.13 -15.31 3.01
CA HIS A 262 4.19 -15.39 4.46
C HIS A 262 4.46 -14.03 5.07
N VAL A 263 4.01 -13.82 6.30
CA VAL A 263 4.35 -12.65 7.11
C VAL A 263 4.92 -13.07 8.45
N PHE A 264 6.03 -12.45 8.82
CA PHE A 264 6.63 -12.57 10.14
C PHE A 264 6.32 -11.31 10.96
N ASN A 265 5.78 -11.52 12.14
CA ASN A 265 5.50 -10.46 13.09
C ASN A 265 6.61 -10.42 14.15
N PRO A 266 7.44 -9.35 14.19
CA PRO A 266 8.56 -9.23 15.11
C PRO A 266 8.17 -9.18 16.59
N THR A 267 7.00 -8.63 16.91
CA THR A 267 6.52 -8.47 18.29
C THR A 267 6.10 -9.82 18.87
N THR A 268 5.41 -10.64 18.09
CA THR A 268 4.95 -11.97 18.54
C THR A 268 5.94 -13.08 18.24
N ASN A 269 6.98 -12.80 17.43
CA ASN A 269 7.96 -13.74 16.93
C ASN A 269 7.32 -14.95 16.21
N LYS A 270 6.28 -14.71 15.40
CA LYS A 270 5.51 -15.74 14.71
C LYS A 270 5.36 -15.45 13.22
N TRP A 271 5.36 -16.53 12.44
CA TRP A 271 4.99 -16.54 11.03
C TRP A 271 3.50 -16.85 10.85
N GLN A 272 2.93 -16.29 9.79
CA GLN A 272 1.58 -16.59 9.30
C GLN A 272 1.62 -16.72 7.77
N VAL A 273 0.87 -17.68 7.23
CA VAL A 273 0.61 -17.78 5.79
C VAL A 273 -0.45 -16.73 5.41
N ILE A 274 -0.20 -15.94 4.39
CA ILE A 274 -1.10 -14.87 3.93
C ILE A 274 -1.67 -15.13 2.53
N SER A 275 -1.04 -16.03 1.75
CA SER A 275 -1.54 -16.51 0.46
C SER A 275 -1.07 -17.94 0.25
N SER A 276 -1.92 -18.78 -0.32
CA SER A 276 -1.62 -20.17 -0.64
C SER A 276 -1.31 -20.33 -2.14
N GLU A 277 -0.71 -21.46 -2.53
CA GLU A 277 -0.37 -21.79 -3.92
C GLU A 277 -1.55 -21.76 -4.92
N LYS A 278 -2.79 -21.62 -4.43
CA LYS A 278 -3.98 -21.54 -5.28
C LYS A 278 -4.17 -20.20 -5.98
N ASP A 279 -3.48 -19.16 -5.49
CA ASP A 279 -3.56 -17.80 -6.03
C ASP A 279 -2.49 -17.60 -7.13
N GLN A 280 -2.52 -18.44 -8.16
CA GLN A 280 -1.45 -18.56 -9.19
C GLN A 280 -1.28 -17.38 -10.14
N GLU A 281 -2.03 -16.29 -9.99
CA GLU A 281 -1.91 -15.11 -10.87
C GLU A 281 -0.73 -14.20 -10.54
N PHE A 282 -0.06 -14.44 -9.42
CA PHE A 282 0.92 -13.54 -8.86
C PHE A 282 2.36 -13.90 -9.27
N LYS A 283 2.91 -13.19 -10.24
CA LYS A 283 4.20 -13.46 -10.91
C LYS A 283 5.28 -12.50 -10.44
N VAL A 284 5.87 -12.74 -9.25
CA VAL A 284 6.85 -11.81 -8.65
C VAL A 284 8.18 -12.46 -8.26
N MET A 285 8.45 -13.70 -8.66
CA MET A 285 9.70 -14.38 -8.37
C MET A 285 10.90 -13.56 -8.86
N ALA A 286 11.95 -13.44 -8.04
CA ALA A 286 13.15 -12.63 -8.28
C ALA A 286 12.88 -11.15 -8.60
N GLY A 287 11.63 -10.71 -8.44
CA GLY A 287 11.19 -9.35 -8.67
C GLY A 287 11.67 -8.38 -7.61
N THR A 288 11.26 -7.14 -7.77
CA THR A 288 11.55 -6.10 -6.79
C THR A 288 10.25 -5.45 -6.31
N ALA A 289 10.24 -5.05 -5.03
CA ALA A 289 9.08 -4.44 -4.41
C ALA A 289 9.51 -3.38 -3.41
N PHE A 290 8.57 -2.48 -3.08
CA PHE A 290 8.76 -1.44 -2.08
C PHE A 290 7.47 -1.19 -1.29
N PRO A 291 7.58 -0.71 -0.03
CA PRO A 291 6.42 -0.31 0.74
C PRO A 291 5.87 1.03 0.24
N LEU A 292 4.56 1.17 0.19
CA LEU A 292 3.88 2.39 -0.21
C LEU A 292 2.80 2.76 0.80
N GLY A 293 2.89 3.97 1.35
CA GLY A 293 1.95 4.44 2.38
C GLY A 293 1.94 3.55 3.62
N ALA A 294 0.78 3.44 4.26
CA ALA A 294 0.66 2.77 5.56
C ALA A 294 0.43 1.24 5.47
N SER A 295 0.03 0.72 4.30
CA SER A 295 -0.45 -0.68 4.21
C SER A 295 -0.31 -1.32 2.83
N SER A 296 0.37 -0.70 1.89
CA SER A 296 0.53 -1.28 0.55
C SER A 296 1.98 -1.72 0.32
N ILE A 297 2.14 -2.86 -0.34
CA ILE A 297 3.40 -3.32 -0.91
C ILE A 297 3.22 -3.31 -2.42
N ILE A 298 4.12 -2.65 -3.14
CA ILE A 298 4.06 -2.52 -4.59
C ILE A 298 5.15 -3.37 -5.22
N PHE A 299 4.76 -4.25 -6.13
CA PHE A 299 5.64 -5.09 -6.92
C PHE A 299 5.70 -4.51 -8.33
N ILE A 300 6.90 -4.24 -8.82
CA ILE A 300 7.12 -3.56 -10.09
C ILE A 300 7.74 -4.46 -11.16
N SER A 301 7.97 -5.71 -10.84
CA SER A 301 8.53 -6.70 -11.75
C SER A 301 8.46 -8.08 -11.12
N GLY A 302 8.62 -9.11 -11.94
CA GLY A 302 8.81 -10.47 -11.50
C GLY A 302 8.90 -11.44 -12.66
N SER A 303 9.51 -12.58 -12.40
CA SER A 303 9.55 -13.69 -13.35
C SER A 303 8.24 -14.45 -13.31
N ASP A 304 7.73 -14.82 -14.49
CA ASP A 304 6.64 -15.79 -14.61
C ASP A 304 7.14 -17.20 -14.27
N GLY A 305 6.74 -17.69 -13.11
CA GLY A 305 7.13 -19.03 -12.66
C GLY A 305 6.76 -20.14 -13.64
N ASN A 306 5.71 -19.99 -14.44
CA ASN A 306 5.31 -21.00 -15.44
C ASN A 306 6.31 -21.03 -16.62
N LEU A 307 6.79 -19.87 -17.08
CA LEU A 307 7.82 -19.82 -18.12
C LEU A 307 9.14 -20.40 -17.60
N ALA A 308 9.51 -20.08 -16.36
CA ALA A 308 10.70 -20.61 -15.72
C ALA A 308 10.60 -22.14 -15.51
N MET A 309 9.43 -22.67 -15.11
CA MET A 309 9.21 -24.13 -15.02
C MET A 309 9.33 -24.83 -16.39
N LYS A 310 8.86 -24.19 -17.46
CA LYS A 310 9.01 -24.72 -18.82
C LYS A 310 10.49 -24.77 -19.23
N GLU A 311 11.24 -23.70 -18.99
CA GLU A 311 12.68 -23.65 -19.24
C GLU A 311 13.41 -24.76 -18.52
N GLU A 312 13.12 -24.94 -17.22
CA GLU A 312 13.75 -25.94 -16.39
C GLU A 312 13.39 -27.36 -16.83
N GLY A 313 12.15 -27.59 -17.26
CA GLY A 313 11.75 -28.87 -17.86
C GLY A 313 12.54 -29.23 -19.13
N ILE A 314 12.84 -28.26 -19.97
CA ILE A 314 13.68 -28.46 -21.17
C ILE A 314 15.13 -28.77 -20.76
N LYS A 315 15.70 -28.04 -19.79
CA LYS A 315 17.05 -28.30 -19.27
C LYS A 315 17.20 -29.69 -18.69
N LYS A 316 16.27 -30.14 -17.86
CA LYS A 316 16.25 -31.51 -17.31
C LYS A 316 16.19 -32.57 -18.40
N ARG A 317 15.40 -32.32 -19.45
CA ARG A 317 15.35 -33.23 -20.60
C ARG A 317 16.69 -33.30 -21.32
N ILE A 318 17.40 -32.18 -21.48
CA ILE A 318 18.74 -32.13 -22.06
C ILE A 318 19.72 -32.95 -21.19
N GLU A 319 19.76 -32.76 -19.88
CA GLU A 319 20.61 -33.49 -18.96
C GLU A 319 20.36 -35.01 -19.00
N GLN A 320 19.09 -35.44 -19.05
CA GLN A 320 18.72 -36.83 -19.19
C GLN A 320 19.24 -37.43 -20.52
N LEU A 321 19.04 -36.72 -21.63
CA LEU A 321 19.54 -37.13 -22.93
C LEU A 321 21.06 -37.18 -22.99
N GLU A 322 21.77 -36.22 -22.39
CA GLU A 322 23.23 -36.25 -22.28
C GLU A 322 23.72 -37.46 -21.46
N SER A 323 23.05 -37.78 -20.37
CA SER A 323 23.36 -38.99 -19.57
C SER A 323 23.14 -40.29 -20.35
N GLN A 324 22.07 -40.38 -21.16
CA GLN A 324 21.78 -41.54 -22.02
C GLN A 324 22.79 -41.66 -23.17
N LEU A 325 23.17 -40.52 -23.80
CA LEU A 325 24.20 -40.49 -24.82
C LEU A 325 25.56 -41.01 -24.29
N MET A 326 25.93 -40.62 -23.05
CA MET A 326 27.13 -41.12 -22.37
C MET A 326 27.09 -42.65 -22.13
N LYS A 327 25.89 -43.24 -22.03
CA LYS A 327 25.69 -44.68 -21.91
C LYS A 327 25.72 -45.41 -23.24
N GLY A 328 25.91 -44.72 -24.35
CA GLY A 328 26.02 -45.27 -25.71
C GLY A 328 24.70 -45.42 -26.43
N GLU A 329 23.61 -44.78 -25.99
CA GLU A 329 22.34 -44.76 -26.69
C GLU A 329 22.40 -43.83 -27.92
N ASP A 330 21.80 -44.24 -29.05
CA ASP A 330 21.76 -43.45 -30.28
C ASP A 330 20.61 -42.43 -30.23
N ILE A 331 20.84 -41.31 -29.50
CA ILE A 331 19.85 -40.25 -29.25
C ILE A 331 20.37 -38.87 -29.61
N GLY A 332 21.44 -38.76 -30.39
CA GLY A 332 22.07 -37.49 -30.76
C GLY A 332 21.10 -36.48 -31.38
N GLU A 333 20.21 -36.94 -32.26
CA GLU A 333 19.21 -36.09 -32.91
C GLU A 333 18.20 -35.52 -31.89
N MET A 334 17.77 -36.33 -30.93
CA MET A 334 16.86 -35.89 -29.87
C MET A 334 17.50 -34.85 -28.94
N LEU A 335 18.79 -34.98 -28.63
CA LEU A 335 19.55 -34.02 -27.83
C LEU A 335 19.67 -32.70 -28.57
N GLU A 336 20.01 -32.68 -29.84
CA GLU A 336 20.10 -31.46 -30.65
C GLU A 336 18.73 -30.77 -30.76
N LEU A 337 17.64 -31.49 -30.96
CA LEU A 337 16.29 -30.92 -30.95
C LEU A 337 15.94 -30.29 -29.61
N ALA A 338 16.27 -30.90 -28.48
CA ALA A 338 16.04 -30.32 -27.15
C ALA A 338 16.89 -29.05 -26.91
N LYS A 339 18.14 -29.01 -27.39
CA LYS A 339 18.98 -27.81 -27.34
C LYS A 339 18.44 -26.68 -28.23
N MET A 340 17.93 -27.03 -29.41
CA MET A 340 17.27 -26.06 -30.30
C MET A 340 15.98 -25.51 -29.65
N GLU A 341 15.18 -26.35 -28.97
CA GLU A 341 13.99 -25.92 -28.25
C GLU A 341 14.32 -24.94 -27.11
N LEU A 342 15.37 -25.23 -26.34
CA LEU A 342 15.86 -24.31 -25.30
C LEU A 342 16.30 -22.97 -25.89
N THR A 343 17.11 -23.00 -26.94
CA THR A 343 17.60 -21.80 -27.63
C THR A 343 16.43 -20.99 -28.19
N HIS A 344 15.45 -21.64 -28.79
CA HIS A 344 14.25 -21.00 -29.31
C HIS A 344 13.43 -20.36 -28.16
N HIS A 345 13.23 -21.07 -27.05
CA HIS A 345 12.53 -20.56 -25.87
C HIS A 345 13.21 -19.30 -25.31
N LEU A 346 14.53 -19.33 -25.12
CA LEU A 346 15.30 -18.22 -24.57
C LEU A 346 15.36 -17.00 -25.51
N ASN A 347 15.52 -17.23 -26.83
CA ASN A 347 15.54 -16.14 -27.80
C ASN A 347 14.19 -15.45 -27.99
N ASN A 348 13.08 -16.19 -27.82
CA ASN A 348 11.72 -15.68 -27.96
C ASN A 348 11.03 -15.42 -26.62
N HIS A 349 11.79 -15.42 -25.52
CA HIS A 349 11.23 -15.09 -24.21
C HIS A 349 10.71 -13.64 -24.22
N PRO A 350 9.44 -13.38 -23.81
CA PRO A 350 8.80 -12.06 -23.90
C PRO A 350 9.44 -10.99 -23.01
N GLY A 351 10.34 -11.41 -22.12
CA GLY A 351 10.87 -10.57 -21.04
C GLY A 351 10.14 -10.84 -19.73
N PHE A 352 10.63 -10.21 -18.67
CA PHE A 352 9.93 -10.25 -17.37
C PHE A 352 8.73 -9.30 -17.37
N GLY A 353 7.74 -9.59 -16.53
CA GLY A 353 6.48 -8.87 -16.51
C GLY A 353 6.65 -7.36 -16.29
N ASN A 354 5.89 -6.57 -17.02
CA ASN A 354 5.82 -5.11 -16.84
C ASN A 354 4.60 -4.69 -16.01
N GLU A 355 3.81 -5.63 -15.56
CA GLU A 355 2.65 -5.40 -14.73
C GLU A 355 3.08 -5.01 -13.31
N ILE A 356 2.33 -4.05 -12.75
CA ILE A 356 2.52 -3.59 -11.39
C ILE A 356 1.39 -4.13 -10.55
N TYR A 357 1.74 -4.87 -9.53
CA TYR A 357 0.80 -5.40 -8.55
C TYR A 357 0.96 -4.69 -7.21
N GLY A 358 -0.14 -4.58 -6.48
CA GLY A 358 -0.17 -4.16 -5.09
C GLY A 358 -0.66 -5.28 -4.20
N TYR A 359 -0.14 -5.33 -2.99
CA TYR A 359 -0.67 -6.13 -1.90
C TYR A 359 -1.04 -5.21 -0.75
N ASN A 360 -2.30 -5.24 -0.32
CA ASN A 360 -2.73 -4.49 0.85
C ASN A 360 -2.60 -5.37 2.09
N THR A 361 -1.76 -4.97 3.04
CA THR A 361 -1.43 -5.75 4.24
C THR A 361 -2.57 -5.85 5.25
N ILE A 362 -3.56 -4.94 5.18
CA ILE A 362 -4.73 -4.93 6.07
C ILE A 362 -5.83 -5.82 5.51
N THR A 363 -6.17 -5.64 4.22
CA THR A 363 -7.21 -6.45 3.56
C THR A 363 -6.71 -7.82 3.11
N LYS A 364 -5.38 -8.00 3.05
CA LYS A 364 -4.68 -9.21 2.59
C LYS A 364 -5.00 -9.59 1.14
N GLU A 365 -5.27 -8.58 0.30
CA GLU A 365 -5.62 -8.80 -1.09
C GLU A 365 -4.56 -8.24 -2.04
N PHE A 366 -4.38 -8.97 -3.15
CA PHE A 366 -3.60 -8.55 -4.29
C PHE A 366 -4.49 -7.80 -5.28
N TYR A 367 -3.94 -6.76 -5.91
CA TYR A 367 -4.64 -5.98 -6.92
C TYR A 367 -3.66 -5.49 -7.99
N LYS A 368 -4.14 -5.38 -9.22
CA LYS A 368 -3.36 -4.79 -10.31
C LYS A 368 -3.39 -3.26 -10.18
N VAL A 369 -2.21 -2.64 -10.12
CA VAL A 369 -2.06 -1.17 -10.03
C VAL A 369 -1.97 -0.55 -11.42
N GLY A 370 -1.27 -1.21 -12.34
CA GLY A 370 -1.03 -0.70 -13.69
C GLY A 370 0.06 -1.49 -14.42
N GLU A 371 0.69 -0.82 -15.38
CA GLU A 371 1.77 -1.40 -16.17
C GLU A 371 2.90 -0.38 -16.34
N MET A 372 4.15 -0.87 -16.34
CA MET A 372 5.31 -0.06 -16.70
C MET A 372 5.40 0.11 -18.24
N PRO A 373 5.98 1.22 -18.70
CA PRO A 373 6.16 1.45 -20.13
C PRO A 373 7.24 0.55 -20.76
N GLN A 374 8.00 -0.17 -19.95
CA GLN A 374 9.13 -1.02 -20.35
C GLN A 374 9.07 -2.38 -19.64
N THR A 375 9.84 -3.34 -20.15
CA THR A 375 10.00 -4.67 -19.55
C THR A 375 10.52 -4.55 -18.12
N GLY A 376 9.99 -5.36 -17.21
CA GLY A 376 10.41 -5.39 -15.82
C GLY A 376 11.86 -5.84 -15.64
N GLN A 377 12.49 -5.31 -14.61
CA GLN A 377 13.86 -5.66 -14.20
C GLN A 377 13.78 -6.57 -12.98
N VAL A 378 14.43 -7.71 -13.00
CA VAL A 378 14.54 -8.64 -11.86
C VAL A 378 16.01 -8.74 -11.42
N THR A 379 16.26 -9.45 -10.32
CA THR A 379 17.59 -9.57 -9.71
C THR A 379 18.26 -8.21 -9.45
N THR A 380 17.46 -7.26 -9.01
CA THR A 380 17.86 -5.91 -8.63
C THR A 380 17.00 -5.45 -7.45
N THR A 381 17.23 -4.25 -6.93
CA THR A 381 16.52 -3.71 -5.77
C THR A 381 15.90 -2.36 -6.12
N ALA A 382 14.65 -2.13 -5.69
CA ALA A 382 14.07 -0.79 -5.70
C ALA A 382 14.57 -0.03 -4.46
N VAL A 383 15.15 1.13 -4.68
CA VAL A 383 15.75 1.96 -3.63
C VAL A 383 14.98 3.27 -3.52
N ASP A 384 14.57 3.65 -2.31
CA ASP A 384 14.01 4.99 -2.05
C ASP A 384 15.15 6.02 -2.11
N TRP A 385 15.07 6.95 -3.04
CA TRP A 385 16.01 8.03 -3.20
C TRP A 385 15.29 9.39 -3.26
N GLY A 386 15.23 10.04 -2.11
CA GLY A 386 14.57 11.33 -1.97
C GLY A 386 13.04 11.28 -2.17
N GLY A 387 12.41 10.14 -1.87
CA GLY A 387 10.97 9.91 -1.98
C GLY A 387 10.50 9.47 -3.37
N ASP A 388 11.42 9.28 -4.33
CA ASP A 388 11.21 8.57 -5.58
C ASP A 388 11.87 7.17 -5.46
N PHE A 389 11.30 6.13 -6.08
CA PHE A 389 11.94 4.82 -6.13
C PHE A 389 12.78 4.70 -7.39
N VAL A 390 13.99 4.17 -7.24
CA VAL A 390 14.91 3.95 -8.34
C VAL A 390 15.25 2.46 -8.43
N VAL A 391 15.16 1.91 -9.64
CA VAL A 391 15.51 0.52 -9.97
C VAL A 391 16.64 0.56 -10.97
N PRO A 392 17.88 0.42 -10.52
CA PRO A 392 19.04 0.46 -11.41
C PRO A 392 19.34 -0.92 -11.95
N THR A 393 19.67 -0.98 -13.24
CA THR A 393 20.18 -2.19 -13.90
C THR A 393 19.30 -3.42 -13.64
N GLY A 394 19.78 -4.63 -13.81
CA GLY A 394 19.03 -5.86 -13.59
C GLY A 394 18.89 -6.71 -14.84
N GLU A 395 18.15 -7.78 -14.70
CA GLU A 395 17.87 -8.74 -15.77
C GLU A 395 16.47 -8.48 -16.34
N VAL A 396 16.34 -8.38 -17.67
CA VAL A 396 15.06 -8.09 -18.37
C VAL A 396 14.45 -9.33 -19.02
N ARG A 397 15.25 -10.36 -19.25
CA ARG A 397 14.84 -11.73 -19.61
C ARG A 397 15.96 -12.69 -19.22
N PRO A 398 15.71 -13.99 -19.11
CA PRO A 398 16.75 -14.94 -18.70
C PRO A 398 18.06 -14.73 -19.46
N GLY A 399 19.16 -14.51 -18.74
CA GLY A 399 20.49 -14.28 -19.32
C GLY A 399 20.76 -12.90 -19.93
N VAL A 400 19.78 -12.01 -20.05
CA VAL A 400 19.94 -10.68 -20.68
C VAL A 400 19.75 -9.57 -19.65
N ARG A 401 20.74 -8.72 -19.50
CA ARG A 401 20.76 -7.58 -18.58
C ARG A 401 20.46 -6.28 -19.30
N THR A 402 20.19 -5.23 -18.53
CA THR A 402 20.03 -3.86 -19.02
C THR A 402 20.86 -2.89 -18.18
N PRO A 403 21.52 -1.89 -18.78
CA PRO A 403 22.14 -0.79 -18.03
C PRO A 403 21.13 0.27 -17.61
N GLY A 404 19.86 0.15 -18.02
CA GLY A 404 18.82 1.12 -17.78
C GLY A 404 18.54 1.32 -16.29
N VAL A 405 18.27 2.56 -15.90
CA VAL A 405 17.95 2.98 -14.54
C VAL A 405 16.57 3.60 -14.53
N LEU A 406 15.60 2.86 -14.05
CA LEU A 406 14.20 3.30 -13.98
C LEU A 406 13.98 4.12 -12.69
N LYS A 407 13.44 5.32 -12.85
CA LYS A 407 12.95 6.15 -11.76
C LYS A 407 11.42 6.13 -11.75
N ILE A 408 10.87 5.81 -10.60
CA ILE A 408 9.44 5.75 -10.34
C ILE A 408 9.12 6.84 -9.33
N ARG A 409 8.49 7.90 -9.78
CA ARG A 409 7.95 8.93 -8.90
C ARG A 409 6.55 8.54 -8.49
N ILE A 410 6.32 8.51 -7.17
CA ILE A 410 4.97 8.42 -6.64
C ILE A 410 4.32 9.76 -6.88
N ASN A 411 3.26 9.79 -7.68
CA ASN A 411 2.48 11.00 -7.86
C ASN A 411 1.77 11.31 -6.53
N LYS A 412 2.49 12.00 -5.64
CA LYS A 412 1.97 12.55 -4.38
C LYS A 412 0.99 13.70 -4.64
N ASP A 413 0.96 14.20 -5.86
CA ASP A 413 -0.07 15.08 -6.37
C ASP A 413 -1.37 14.27 -6.61
N ALA A 414 -1.83 13.60 -5.56
CA ALA A 414 -3.24 13.40 -5.37
C ALA A 414 -3.84 14.77 -5.59
N LYS A 415 -4.45 14.99 -6.75
CA LYS A 415 -5.00 16.21 -7.28
C LYS A 415 -5.08 17.27 -6.18
N HIS A 416 -4.16 18.25 -6.21
CA HIS A 416 -4.42 19.48 -5.49
C HIS A 416 -5.82 19.89 -5.90
N LEU A 417 -6.68 20.16 -4.93
CA LEU A 417 -8.02 20.64 -5.18
C LEU A 417 -7.93 21.72 -6.24
N GLY A 418 -8.60 21.52 -7.37
CA GLY A 418 -8.68 22.53 -8.41
C GLY A 418 -9.33 23.78 -7.85
N ILE A 419 -9.13 24.91 -8.50
CA ILE A 419 -9.81 26.16 -8.11
C ILE A 419 -11.32 25.94 -8.01
N ILE A 420 -11.90 25.11 -8.88
CA ILE A 420 -13.34 24.77 -8.89
C ILE A 420 -13.70 24.03 -7.60
N ASP A 421 -12.91 23.07 -7.17
CA ASP A 421 -13.16 22.29 -5.94
C ASP A 421 -13.10 23.18 -4.70
N MET A 422 -12.11 24.08 -4.64
CA MET A 422 -11.99 25.08 -3.58
C MET A 422 -13.19 26.04 -3.56
N LEU A 423 -13.67 26.46 -4.73
CA LEU A 423 -14.86 27.30 -4.84
C LEU A 423 -16.13 26.56 -4.37
N VAL A 424 -16.28 25.28 -4.69
CA VAL A 424 -17.42 24.46 -4.25
C VAL A 424 -17.41 24.30 -2.73
N ILE A 425 -16.25 23.97 -2.13
CA ILE A 425 -16.09 23.85 -0.69
C ILE A 425 -16.35 25.20 0.00
N GLY A 426 -15.76 26.29 -0.52
CA GLY A 426 -15.98 27.63 0.00
C GLY A 426 -17.45 28.06 -0.05
N LEU A 427 -18.13 27.80 -1.19
CA LEU A 427 -19.56 28.08 -1.35
C LEU A 427 -20.41 27.27 -0.36
N TYR A 428 -20.08 26.00 -0.16
CA TYR A 428 -20.76 25.14 0.81
C TYR A 428 -20.65 25.71 2.24
N PHE A 429 -19.47 26.09 2.69
CA PHE A 429 -19.29 26.72 4.01
C PHE A 429 -19.98 28.08 4.12
N LEU A 430 -20.02 28.86 3.04
CA LEU A 430 -20.77 30.12 3.02
C LEU A 430 -22.28 29.87 3.16
N ILE A 431 -22.83 28.86 2.50
CA ILE A 431 -24.24 28.48 2.64
C ILE A 431 -24.57 28.08 4.09
N LEU A 432 -23.75 27.24 4.71
CA LEU A 432 -23.95 26.83 6.10
C LEU A 432 -23.88 28.02 7.07
N SER A 433 -22.90 28.90 6.91
CA SER A 433 -22.75 30.11 7.71
C SER A 433 -23.92 31.08 7.52
N TRP A 434 -24.36 31.25 6.28
CA TRP A 434 -25.55 32.05 5.95
C TRP A 434 -26.83 31.48 6.57
N MET A 435 -27.00 30.16 6.57
CA MET A 435 -28.14 29.53 7.25
C MET A 435 -28.10 29.81 8.76
N GLY A 436 -26.93 29.67 9.41
CA GLY A 436 -26.77 30.03 10.81
C GLY A 436 -27.20 31.48 11.09
N TYR A 437 -26.74 32.44 10.29
CA TYR A 437 -27.12 33.84 10.41
C TYR A 437 -28.62 34.07 10.10
N PHE A 438 -29.18 33.41 9.11
CA PHE A 438 -30.61 33.55 8.77
C PHE A 438 -31.51 33.08 9.90
N PHE A 439 -31.20 31.94 10.54
CA PHE A 439 -32.00 31.41 11.65
C PHE A 439 -31.75 32.18 12.95
N SER A 440 -30.60 32.79 13.16
CA SER A 440 -30.33 33.61 14.35
C SER A 440 -31.33 34.77 14.51
N LYS A 441 -31.79 35.33 13.41
CA LYS A 441 -32.78 36.43 13.41
C LYS A 441 -34.18 36.00 13.87
N ARG A 442 -34.46 34.70 13.92
CA ARG A 442 -35.76 34.14 14.33
C ARG A 442 -35.84 33.79 15.81
N GLN A 443 -34.71 33.83 16.49
CA GLN A 443 -34.61 33.46 17.90
C GLN A 443 -34.89 34.64 18.77
N LYS A 444 -35.97 34.59 19.57
CA LYS A 444 -36.39 35.65 20.48
C LYS A 444 -36.42 35.20 21.95
N SER A 445 -36.29 33.92 22.22
CA SER A 445 -36.35 33.35 23.55
C SER A 445 -35.41 32.16 23.69
N THR A 446 -35.11 31.77 24.94
CA THR A 446 -34.38 30.55 25.26
C THR A 446 -35.08 29.30 24.70
N GLU A 447 -36.41 29.31 24.66
CA GLU A 447 -37.20 28.20 24.12
C GLU A 447 -37.06 28.12 22.58
N ASP A 448 -37.02 29.25 21.88
CA ASP A 448 -36.70 29.28 20.45
C ASP A 448 -35.32 28.70 20.20
N TYR A 449 -34.32 29.05 21.04
CA TYR A 449 -32.94 28.62 20.88
C TYR A 449 -32.75 27.12 21.06
N PHE A 450 -33.34 26.52 22.09
CA PHE A 450 -33.15 25.11 22.45
C PHE A 450 -34.23 24.16 21.91
N LYS A 451 -35.43 24.64 21.61
CA LYS A 451 -36.56 23.81 21.15
C LYS A 451 -37.09 24.20 19.75
N GLY A 452 -36.50 25.23 19.10
CA GLY A 452 -36.93 25.72 17.81
C GLY A 452 -38.34 26.31 17.77
N GLY A 453 -38.91 26.70 18.91
CA GLY A 453 -40.24 27.30 19.01
C GLY A 453 -41.37 26.45 18.41
N GLY A 454 -41.22 25.15 18.31
CA GLY A 454 -42.23 24.24 17.73
C GLY A 454 -42.39 24.36 16.21
N ARG A 455 -41.52 25.09 15.49
CA ARG A 455 -41.61 25.31 14.06
C ARG A 455 -40.97 24.23 13.21
N ILE A 456 -40.25 23.28 13.81
CA ILE A 456 -39.49 22.25 13.11
C ILE A 456 -40.46 21.13 12.67
N PRO A 457 -40.57 20.84 11.34
CA PRO A 457 -41.40 19.76 10.87
C PRO A 457 -40.77 18.40 11.24
N TRP A 458 -41.61 17.41 11.48
CA TRP A 458 -41.22 16.08 11.94
C TRP A 458 -40.21 15.38 11.02
N TRP A 459 -40.33 15.57 9.71
CA TRP A 459 -39.42 14.96 8.74
C TRP A 459 -38.02 15.60 8.78
N ALA A 460 -37.91 16.92 9.03
CA ALA A 460 -36.63 17.59 9.18
C ALA A 460 -35.93 17.15 10.47
N ALA A 461 -36.69 17.04 11.58
CA ALA A 461 -36.16 16.47 12.82
C ALA A 461 -35.68 15.02 12.62
N GLY A 462 -36.44 14.19 11.89
CA GLY A 462 -36.04 12.82 11.54
C GLY A 462 -34.75 12.76 10.72
N LEU A 463 -34.60 13.60 9.70
CA LEU A 463 -33.37 13.69 8.90
C LEU A 463 -32.20 14.19 9.72
N SER A 464 -32.39 15.16 10.63
CA SER A 464 -31.33 15.63 11.51
C SER A 464 -30.84 14.55 12.49
N ILE A 465 -31.76 13.77 13.09
CA ILE A 465 -31.40 12.61 13.92
C ILE A 465 -30.61 11.59 13.10
N PHE A 466 -31.06 11.28 11.89
CA PHE A 466 -30.35 10.39 10.96
C PHE A 466 -28.96 10.94 10.61
N GLY A 467 -28.83 12.22 10.25
CA GLY A 467 -27.56 12.88 9.92
C GLY A 467 -26.57 12.92 11.08
N THR A 468 -27.09 13.07 12.33
CA THR A 468 -26.26 13.01 13.54
C THR A 468 -25.70 11.59 13.79
N ALA A 469 -26.45 10.56 13.41
CA ALA A 469 -26.02 9.17 13.53
C ALA A 469 -25.10 8.74 12.38
N LEU A 470 -25.40 9.20 11.15
CA LEU A 470 -24.64 8.89 9.94
C LEU A 470 -23.57 9.96 9.71
N SER A 471 -22.32 9.63 9.96
CA SER A 471 -21.18 10.55 9.82
C SER A 471 -20.32 10.20 8.61
N ALA A 472 -19.36 11.07 8.27
CA ALA A 472 -18.31 10.76 7.29
C ALA A 472 -17.52 9.50 7.69
N ILE A 473 -17.37 9.23 8.98
CA ILE A 473 -16.76 7.99 9.50
C ILE A 473 -17.56 6.78 9.04
N THR A 474 -18.89 6.81 9.19
CA THR A 474 -19.77 5.72 8.75
C THR A 474 -19.66 5.50 7.23
N PHE A 475 -19.58 6.59 6.46
CA PHE A 475 -19.43 6.53 5.01
C PHE A 475 -18.12 5.87 4.56
N MET A 476 -17.02 6.08 5.28
CA MET A 476 -15.70 5.51 4.94
C MET A 476 -15.43 4.18 5.67
N ALA A 477 -15.67 4.14 6.98
CA ALA A 477 -15.27 3.01 7.80
C ALA A 477 -16.15 1.77 7.61
N VAL A 478 -17.46 1.93 7.36
CA VAL A 478 -18.35 0.77 7.18
C VAL A 478 -18.03 0.02 5.88
N PRO A 479 -17.93 0.66 4.69
CA PRO A 479 -17.49 -0.04 3.49
C PRO A 479 -16.09 -0.65 3.63
N SER A 480 -15.14 0.07 4.22
CA SER A 480 -13.78 -0.42 4.45
C SER A 480 -13.76 -1.66 5.36
N LYS A 481 -14.53 -1.64 6.45
CA LYS A 481 -14.65 -2.79 7.36
C LYS A 481 -15.29 -3.98 6.65
N THR A 482 -16.38 -3.75 5.92
CA THR A 482 -17.08 -4.81 5.16
C THR A 482 -16.19 -5.40 4.06
N PHE A 483 -15.38 -4.57 3.40
CA PHE A 483 -14.40 -5.03 2.42
C PHE A 483 -13.31 -5.89 3.07
N ALA A 484 -12.77 -5.44 4.22
CA ALA A 484 -11.71 -6.16 4.95
C ALA A 484 -12.21 -7.48 5.58
N THR A 485 -13.47 -7.54 6.00
CA THR A 485 -14.07 -8.74 6.61
C THR A 485 -15.23 -9.26 5.74
N ASP A 486 -16.45 -9.09 6.23
CA ASP A 486 -17.69 -9.55 5.62
C ASP A 486 -18.90 -8.68 6.06
N TRP A 487 -20.11 -9.18 5.86
CA TRP A 487 -21.35 -8.51 6.24
C TRP A 487 -21.76 -8.69 7.70
N SER A 488 -20.96 -9.30 8.57
CA SER A 488 -21.28 -9.46 9.99
C SER A 488 -21.54 -8.10 10.68
N TYR A 489 -20.83 -7.04 10.28
CA TYR A 489 -21.05 -5.68 10.78
C TYR A 489 -22.45 -5.13 10.42
N PHE A 490 -23.07 -5.60 9.35
CA PHE A 490 -24.44 -5.22 8.98
C PHE A 490 -25.46 -5.68 10.02
N MET A 491 -25.30 -6.89 10.58
CA MET A 491 -26.18 -7.38 11.65
C MET A 491 -26.14 -6.54 12.91
N HIS A 492 -24.95 -6.00 13.26
CA HIS A 492 -24.83 -5.05 14.36
C HIS A 492 -25.73 -3.82 14.15
N ASN A 493 -25.76 -3.27 12.94
CA ASN A 493 -26.62 -2.13 12.60
C ASN A 493 -28.12 -2.50 12.55
N MET A 494 -28.47 -3.75 12.24
CA MET A 494 -29.86 -4.21 12.24
C MET A 494 -30.52 -4.20 13.63
N THR A 495 -29.75 -4.20 14.71
CA THR A 495 -30.27 -4.08 16.08
C THR A 495 -31.10 -2.81 16.29
N ILE A 496 -30.88 -1.77 15.49
CA ILE A 496 -31.65 -0.52 15.54
C ILE A 496 -33.16 -0.77 15.31
N PHE A 497 -33.50 -1.74 14.43
CA PHE A 497 -34.90 -2.09 14.16
C PHE A 497 -35.62 -2.71 15.38
N LEU A 498 -34.87 -3.32 16.30
CA LEU A 498 -35.39 -3.86 17.56
C LEU A 498 -35.49 -2.77 18.63
N VAL A 499 -34.52 -1.85 18.67
CA VAL A 499 -34.45 -0.80 19.70
C VAL A 499 -35.37 0.38 19.39
N ALA A 500 -35.49 0.77 18.12
CA ALA A 500 -36.27 1.95 17.71
C ALA A 500 -37.75 1.88 18.14
N PRO A 501 -38.48 0.75 18.01
CA PRO A 501 -39.84 0.65 18.53
C PRO A 501 -39.94 0.90 20.02
N VAL A 502 -39.01 0.39 20.82
CA VAL A 502 -38.96 0.61 22.26
C VAL A 502 -38.82 2.10 22.58
N ILE A 503 -37.92 2.78 21.86
CA ILE A 503 -37.72 4.23 22.02
C ILE A 503 -38.99 4.99 21.63
N VAL A 504 -39.58 4.66 20.47
CA VAL A 504 -40.74 5.38 19.92
C VAL A 504 -42.00 5.18 20.78
N PHE A 505 -42.28 3.95 21.24
CA PHE A 505 -43.53 3.67 21.93
C PHE A 505 -43.48 3.90 23.46
N TRP A 506 -42.30 3.82 24.09
CA TRP A 506 -42.14 3.95 25.52
C TRP A 506 -41.35 5.20 25.95
N PHE A 507 -40.17 5.41 25.44
CA PHE A 507 -39.31 6.50 25.91
C PHE A 507 -39.79 7.88 25.43
N ILE A 508 -40.13 8.07 24.16
CA ILE A 508 -40.58 9.37 23.66
C ILE A 508 -41.89 9.82 24.32
N PRO A 509 -42.94 9.00 24.43
CA PRO A 509 -44.19 9.40 25.14
C PRO A 509 -43.96 9.69 26.60
N PHE A 510 -43.08 8.94 27.29
CA PHE A 510 -42.74 9.20 28.68
C PHE A 510 -42.10 10.58 28.86
N PHE A 511 -41.05 10.90 28.13
CA PHE A 511 -40.36 12.20 28.26
C PHE A 511 -41.23 13.38 27.82
N ARG A 512 -42.09 13.21 26.80
CA ARG A 512 -43.01 14.26 26.38
C ARG A 512 -44.03 14.65 27.45
N LYS A 513 -44.39 13.74 28.33
CA LYS A 513 -45.32 14.02 29.45
C LYS A 513 -44.69 14.80 30.61
N LEU A 514 -43.36 14.76 30.72
CA LEU A 514 -42.64 15.34 31.87
C LEU A 514 -42.45 16.86 31.76
N ASN A 515 -42.74 17.47 30.63
CA ASN A 515 -42.57 18.92 30.37
C ASN A 515 -41.18 19.47 30.79
N VAL A 516 -40.13 18.69 30.65
CA VAL A 516 -38.73 19.03 30.96
C VAL A 516 -38.00 19.49 29.73
N THR A 517 -36.96 20.32 29.90
CA THR A 517 -36.10 20.75 28.80
C THR A 517 -35.03 19.71 28.50
N THR A 518 -34.52 19.04 29.50
CA THR A 518 -33.51 17.97 29.35
C THR A 518 -33.87 16.76 30.22
N ALA A 519 -33.38 15.57 29.84
CA ALA A 519 -33.56 14.35 30.65
C ALA A 519 -32.90 14.48 32.04
N TYR A 520 -31.95 15.37 32.21
CA TYR A 520 -31.27 15.59 33.51
C TYR A 520 -32.12 16.36 34.49
N GLU A 521 -33.10 17.18 34.07
CA GLU A 521 -34.11 17.80 34.95
C GLU A 521 -35.01 16.73 35.59
N TYR A 522 -35.32 15.66 34.87
CA TYR A 522 -36.04 14.52 35.44
C TYR A 522 -35.23 13.84 36.56
N LEU A 523 -33.88 13.72 36.39
CA LEU A 523 -33.02 13.18 37.44
C LEU A 523 -33.07 14.02 38.72
N GLU A 524 -33.08 15.35 38.59
CA GLU A 524 -33.22 16.26 39.75
C GLU A 524 -34.58 16.09 40.42
N SER A 525 -35.68 16.09 39.67
CA SER A 525 -37.02 15.96 40.20
C SER A 525 -37.29 14.59 40.84
N ARG A 526 -36.63 13.54 40.37
CA ARG A 526 -36.78 12.16 40.86
C ARG A 526 -35.87 11.84 42.04
N PHE A 527 -34.67 12.41 42.07
CA PHE A 527 -33.65 12.15 43.08
C PHE A 527 -33.20 13.44 43.77
N ASN A 528 -32.19 14.12 43.25
CA ASN A 528 -31.70 15.38 43.77
C ASN A 528 -30.74 16.08 42.76
N LEU A 529 -30.31 17.31 43.10
CA LEU A 529 -29.38 18.11 42.29
C LEU A 529 -28.05 17.40 42.05
N THR A 530 -27.51 16.68 43.03
CA THR A 530 -26.23 15.99 42.91
C THR A 530 -26.26 14.94 41.78
N ILE A 531 -27.34 14.16 41.69
CA ILE A 531 -27.50 13.15 40.62
C ILE A 531 -27.69 13.81 39.27
N ARG A 532 -28.41 14.94 39.18
CA ARG A 532 -28.48 15.74 37.94
C ARG A 532 -27.06 16.20 37.48
N LEU A 533 -26.28 16.78 38.40
CA LEU A 533 -24.93 17.28 38.10
C LEU A 533 -23.99 16.13 37.69
N LEU A 534 -24.05 14.99 38.35
CA LEU A 534 -23.27 13.80 38.00
C LEU A 534 -23.60 13.30 36.58
N GLY A 535 -24.89 13.17 36.26
CA GLY A 535 -25.36 12.76 34.94
C GLY A 535 -24.95 13.75 33.86
N SER A 536 -25.08 15.06 34.12
CA SER A 536 -24.66 16.10 33.18
C SER A 536 -23.15 16.09 32.96
N LEU A 537 -22.35 15.95 34.01
CA LEU A 537 -20.87 15.87 33.90
C LEU A 537 -20.44 14.65 33.11
N SER A 538 -21.01 13.49 33.39
CA SER A 538 -20.72 12.25 32.65
C SER A 538 -21.02 12.40 31.15
N PHE A 539 -22.15 13.04 30.81
CA PHE A 539 -22.50 13.32 29.43
C PHE A 539 -21.52 14.28 28.76
N ILE A 540 -21.12 15.36 29.45
CA ILE A 540 -20.14 16.33 28.92
C ILE A 540 -18.81 15.65 28.63
N LEU A 541 -18.28 14.85 29.55
CA LEU A 541 -17.04 14.09 29.37
C LEU A 541 -17.13 13.12 28.19
N PHE A 542 -18.24 12.39 28.09
CA PHE A 542 -18.49 11.51 26.95
C PHE A 542 -18.51 12.27 25.61
N GLN A 543 -19.17 13.44 25.55
CA GLN A 543 -19.25 14.24 24.33
C GLN A 543 -17.91 14.87 23.95
N ILE A 544 -17.09 15.28 24.91
CA ILE A 544 -15.72 15.78 24.63
C ILE A 544 -14.89 14.67 23.96
N GLY A 545 -14.90 13.45 24.51
CA GLY A 545 -14.20 12.31 23.94
C GLY A 545 -14.72 11.96 22.52
N ARG A 546 -16.06 11.94 22.35
CA ARG A 546 -16.69 11.69 21.06
C ARG A 546 -16.30 12.75 20.01
N MET A 547 -16.33 14.04 20.37
CA MET A 547 -15.96 15.13 19.45
C MET A 547 -14.52 14.99 18.95
N GLY A 548 -13.59 14.58 19.82
CA GLY A 548 -12.21 14.34 19.40
C GLY A 548 -12.12 13.33 18.24
N VAL A 549 -12.77 12.18 18.38
CA VAL A 549 -12.78 11.14 17.33
C VAL A 549 -13.53 11.59 16.07
N VAL A 550 -14.71 12.22 16.25
CA VAL A 550 -15.58 12.64 15.12
C VAL A 550 -14.94 13.75 14.30
N MET A 551 -14.12 14.62 14.88
CA MET A 551 -13.39 15.66 14.14
C MET A 551 -12.09 15.13 13.50
N PHE A 552 -11.40 14.24 14.18
CA PHE A 552 -10.10 13.73 13.74
C PHE A 552 -10.20 12.89 12.46
N LEU A 553 -11.10 11.90 12.40
CA LEU A 553 -11.19 10.97 11.27
C LEU A 553 -11.56 11.62 9.93
N PRO A 554 -12.58 12.52 9.83
CA PRO A 554 -12.83 13.25 8.59
C PRO A 554 -11.68 14.19 8.20
N SER A 555 -10.96 14.73 9.19
CA SER A 555 -9.81 15.60 8.93
C SER A 555 -8.62 14.83 8.32
N ILE A 556 -8.41 13.56 8.69
CA ILE A 556 -7.45 12.68 8.01
C ILE A 556 -7.85 12.53 6.55
N ALA A 557 -9.12 12.21 6.26
CA ALA A 557 -9.57 12.06 4.89
C ALA A 557 -9.41 13.35 4.08
N LEU A 558 -9.75 14.49 4.67
CA LEU A 558 -9.56 15.79 4.04
C LEU A 558 -8.08 16.09 3.80
N ASN A 559 -7.19 15.82 4.75
CA ASN A 559 -5.75 15.94 4.59
C ASN A 559 -5.23 15.08 3.42
N VAL A 560 -5.63 13.79 3.36
CA VAL A 560 -5.20 12.87 2.29
C VAL A 560 -5.66 13.35 0.91
N VAL A 561 -6.88 13.87 0.81
CA VAL A 561 -7.46 14.29 -0.48
C VAL A 561 -6.96 15.68 -0.90
N THR A 562 -6.72 16.58 0.06
CA THR A 562 -6.43 17.99 -0.23
C THR A 562 -4.96 18.38 -0.05
N GLY A 563 -4.19 17.58 0.70
CA GLY A 563 -2.83 17.94 1.14
C GLY A 563 -2.77 19.04 2.21
N ILE A 564 -3.93 19.54 2.69
CA ILE A 564 -3.98 20.55 3.74
C ILE A 564 -3.58 19.90 5.08
N ASP A 565 -2.78 20.62 5.87
CA ASP A 565 -2.37 20.14 7.18
C ASP A 565 -3.57 19.72 8.06
N ILE A 566 -3.43 18.62 8.79
CA ILE A 566 -4.52 18.01 9.56
C ILE A 566 -5.04 18.94 10.66
N PHE A 567 -4.17 19.72 11.30
CA PHE A 567 -4.59 20.68 12.34
C PHE A 567 -5.38 21.84 11.75
N VAL A 568 -5.06 22.25 10.52
CA VAL A 568 -5.83 23.25 9.77
C VAL A 568 -7.20 22.69 9.43
N CYS A 569 -7.29 21.45 8.97
CA CYS A 569 -8.56 20.77 8.67
C CYS A 569 -9.46 20.67 9.91
N ILE A 570 -8.91 20.25 11.06
CA ILE A 570 -9.63 20.17 12.34
C ILE A 570 -10.12 21.57 12.77
N SER A 571 -9.24 22.57 12.71
CA SER A 571 -9.55 23.93 13.13
C SER A 571 -10.64 24.56 12.26
N LEU A 572 -10.53 24.41 10.94
CA LEU A 572 -11.52 24.95 9.99
C LEU A 572 -12.90 24.35 10.23
N THR A 573 -12.97 23.02 10.31
CA THR A 573 -14.25 22.29 10.52
C THR A 573 -14.86 22.66 11.87
N GLY A 574 -14.04 22.73 12.92
CA GLY A 574 -14.50 23.08 14.27
C GLY A 574 -14.99 24.52 14.39
N VAL A 575 -14.25 25.48 13.86
CA VAL A 575 -14.64 26.89 13.92
C VAL A 575 -15.93 27.15 13.14
N VAL A 576 -16.05 26.62 11.92
CA VAL A 576 -17.28 26.78 11.12
C VAL A 576 -18.48 26.15 11.84
N SER A 577 -18.32 24.94 12.40
CA SER A 577 -19.38 24.25 13.14
C SER A 577 -19.82 25.06 14.38
N MET A 578 -18.88 25.62 15.14
CA MET A 578 -19.18 26.48 16.27
C MET A 578 -19.95 27.75 15.86
N ILE A 579 -19.53 28.41 14.79
CA ILE A 579 -20.17 29.65 14.34
C ILE A 579 -21.65 29.44 14.03
N TYR A 580 -22.01 28.50 13.15
CA TYR A 580 -23.41 28.33 12.78
C TYR A 580 -24.26 27.75 13.92
N THR A 581 -23.67 26.96 14.83
CA THR A 581 -24.37 26.40 15.99
C THR A 581 -24.68 27.47 17.04
N ILE A 582 -23.67 28.28 17.41
CA ILE A 582 -23.83 29.32 18.45
C ILE A 582 -24.82 30.41 17.99
N TYR A 583 -24.70 30.87 16.77
CA TYR A 583 -25.58 31.92 16.25
C TYR A 583 -26.98 31.40 15.87
N GLY A 584 -27.07 30.20 15.33
CA GLY A 584 -28.29 29.67 14.72
C GLY A 584 -29.18 28.83 15.62
N GLY A 585 -28.68 28.35 16.79
CA GLY A 585 -29.42 27.45 17.70
C GLY A 585 -29.89 26.16 17.04
N ILE A 586 -30.82 25.46 17.69
CA ILE A 586 -31.29 24.12 17.26
C ILE A 586 -31.97 24.15 15.88
N GLU A 587 -32.67 25.23 15.51
CA GLU A 587 -33.35 25.36 14.24
C GLU A 587 -32.34 25.39 13.08
N ALA A 588 -31.23 26.11 13.23
CA ALA A 588 -30.16 26.15 12.26
C ALA A 588 -29.47 24.77 12.13
N VAL A 589 -29.15 24.13 13.27
CA VAL A 589 -28.51 22.81 13.26
C VAL A 589 -29.36 21.80 12.49
N ILE A 590 -30.67 21.73 12.77
CA ILE A 590 -31.55 20.78 12.08
C ILE A 590 -31.62 21.03 10.57
N TRP A 591 -31.68 22.28 10.13
CA TRP A 591 -31.72 22.58 8.70
C TRP A 591 -30.36 22.40 8.00
N THR A 592 -29.27 22.68 8.69
CA THR A 592 -27.92 22.35 8.15
C THR A 592 -27.73 20.83 8.05
N ASP A 593 -28.20 20.04 9.03
CA ASP A 593 -28.16 18.59 8.97
C ASP A 593 -28.97 18.04 7.80
N VAL A 594 -30.16 18.62 7.50
CA VAL A 594 -30.95 18.24 6.31
C VAL A 594 -30.15 18.41 5.04
N VAL A 595 -29.45 19.54 4.87
CA VAL A 595 -28.59 19.79 3.70
C VAL A 595 -27.43 18.80 3.65
N GLN A 596 -26.78 18.56 4.79
CA GLN A 596 -25.66 17.61 4.90
C GLN A 596 -26.07 16.17 4.58
N VAL A 597 -27.25 15.73 5.06
CA VAL A 597 -27.79 14.39 4.74
C VAL A 597 -28.06 14.23 3.24
N ILE A 598 -28.62 15.28 2.60
CA ILE A 598 -28.85 15.25 1.15
C ILE A 598 -27.52 15.11 0.38
N VAL A 599 -26.50 15.86 0.77
CA VAL A 599 -25.18 15.79 0.15
C VAL A 599 -24.53 14.43 0.39
N LEU A 600 -24.59 13.92 1.62
CA LEU A 600 -23.99 12.64 2.00
C LEU A 600 -24.65 11.45 1.27
N LEU A 601 -25.98 11.37 1.29
CA LEU A 601 -26.72 10.30 0.59
C LEU A 601 -26.58 10.43 -0.92
N GLY A 602 -26.62 11.66 -1.45
CA GLY A 602 -26.40 11.91 -2.87
C GLY A 602 -25.01 11.46 -3.31
N GLY A 603 -23.98 11.76 -2.54
CA GLY A 603 -22.60 11.30 -2.75
C GLY A 603 -22.48 9.78 -2.68
N ALA A 604 -23.13 9.14 -1.70
CA ALA A 604 -23.13 7.69 -1.55
C ALA A 604 -23.79 6.99 -2.75
N ILE A 605 -24.96 7.46 -3.17
CA ILE A 605 -25.66 6.91 -4.34
C ILE A 605 -24.84 7.12 -5.62
N PHE A 606 -24.26 8.31 -5.79
CA PHE A 606 -23.41 8.61 -6.93
C PHE A 606 -22.17 7.70 -6.99
N SER A 607 -21.48 7.52 -5.86
CA SER A 607 -20.34 6.61 -5.75
C SER A 607 -20.74 5.17 -6.09
N LEU A 608 -21.89 4.71 -5.57
CA LEU A 608 -22.40 3.37 -5.87
C LEU A 608 -22.68 3.18 -7.37
N VAL A 609 -23.29 4.16 -8.02
CA VAL A 609 -23.57 4.11 -9.47
C VAL A 609 -22.27 4.05 -10.27
N LEU A 610 -21.27 4.85 -9.91
CA LEU A 610 -19.95 4.82 -10.56
C LEU A 610 -19.28 3.46 -10.38
N LEU A 611 -19.26 2.91 -9.16
CA LEU A 611 -18.67 1.60 -8.89
C LEU A 611 -19.35 0.48 -9.68
N ILE A 612 -20.68 0.45 -9.72
CA ILE A 612 -21.43 -0.52 -10.52
C ILE A 612 -21.10 -0.40 -12.02
N SER A 613 -20.95 0.83 -12.52
CA SER A 613 -20.65 1.06 -13.94
C SER A 613 -19.21 0.72 -14.33
N SER A 614 -18.29 0.67 -13.38
CA SER A 614 -16.86 0.39 -13.62
C SER A 614 -16.49 -1.10 -13.50
N ILE A 615 -17.40 -1.95 -13.01
CA ILE A 615 -17.15 -3.38 -12.83
C ILE A 615 -17.77 -4.17 -13.98
N GLU A 616 -17.00 -5.09 -14.56
CA GLU A 616 -17.46 -6.01 -15.60
C GLU A 616 -18.62 -6.88 -15.06
N GLY A 617 -19.72 -6.95 -15.81
CA GLY A 617 -20.96 -7.60 -15.33
C GLY A 617 -21.84 -6.73 -14.43
N GLY A 618 -21.43 -5.48 -14.13
CA GLY A 618 -22.20 -4.53 -13.34
C GLY A 618 -22.57 -5.07 -11.95
N ILE A 619 -23.84 -4.88 -11.54
CA ILE A 619 -24.30 -5.34 -10.22
C ILE A 619 -24.18 -6.85 -10.04
N PHE A 620 -24.38 -7.65 -11.09
CA PHE A 620 -24.24 -9.12 -11.00
C PHE A 620 -22.78 -9.53 -10.84
N GLY A 621 -21.82 -8.84 -11.49
CA GLY A 621 -20.39 -9.05 -11.29
C GLY A 621 -19.98 -8.79 -9.85
N ILE A 622 -20.49 -7.72 -9.24
CA ILE A 622 -20.23 -7.41 -7.81
C ILE A 622 -20.71 -8.55 -6.91
N PHE A 623 -21.93 -9.07 -7.13
CA PHE A 623 -22.47 -10.16 -6.33
C PHE A 623 -21.66 -11.45 -6.52
N GLU A 624 -21.18 -11.74 -7.71
CA GLU A 624 -20.35 -12.91 -8.00
C GLU A 624 -18.99 -12.81 -7.28
N ILE A 625 -18.31 -11.68 -7.42
CA ILE A 625 -17.03 -11.42 -6.73
C ILE A 625 -17.21 -11.52 -5.22
N ALA A 626 -18.25 -10.89 -4.66
CA ALA A 626 -18.51 -10.92 -3.22
C ALA A 626 -18.81 -12.35 -2.71
N ARG A 627 -19.48 -13.18 -3.52
CA ARG A 627 -19.77 -14.57 -3.18
C ARG A 627 -18.51 -15.44 -3.20
N VAL A 628 -17.66 -15.28 -4.21
CA VAL A 628 -16.40 -16.03 -4.32
C VAL A 628 -15.45 -15.72 -3.15
N ASN A 629 -15.50 -14.49 -2.63
CA ASN A 629 -14.67 -14.04 -1.52
C ASN A 629 -15.38 -14.13 -0.14
N ASP A 630 -16.45 -14.93 -0.01
CA ASP A 630 -17.20 -15.19 1.24
C ASP A 630 -17.66 -13.92 1.97
N LYS A 631 -17.92 -12.81 1.23
CA LYS A 631 -18.31 -11.51 1.84
C LYS A 631 -19.73 -11.49 2.38
N PHE A 632 -20.58 -12.44 2.02
CA PHE A 632 -21.99 -12.52 2.47
C PHE A 632 -22.19 -13.24 3.80
N ASN A 633 -21.13 -13.53 4.54
CA ASN A 633 -21.26 -14.04 5.88
C ASN A 633 -21.90 -12.95 6.77
N ILE A 634 -23.08 -13.23 7.34
CA ILE A 634 -23.87 -12.27 8.13
C ILE A 634 -23.72 -12.56 9.63
N ILE A 635 -23.46 -13.79 10.00
CA ILE A 635 -23.38 -14.24 11.39
C ILE A 635 -22.10 -15.05 11.55
N ASP A 636 -21.20 -14.56 12.38
CA ASP A 636 -20.07 -15.32 12.87
C ASP A 636 -20.47 -16.00 14.17
N LEU A 637 -20.55 -17.33 14.14
CA LEU A 637 -20.88 -18.16 15.30
C LEU A 637 -19.63 -18.80 15.94
N GLU A 638 -18.45 -18.51 15.42
CA GLU A 638 -17.20 -18.91 16.06
C GLU A 638 -16.88 -17.94 17.20
N LEU A 639 -17.27 -18.33 18.41
CA LEU A 639 -16.93 -17.69 19.68
C LEU A 639 -15.66 -18.30 20.26
#